data_a788fabadf6b6ac49befb31a733f803a
#
_entry.id   a788fabadf6b6ac49befb31a733f803a
#
_cell.length_a   1.000
_cell.length_b   1.000
_cell.length_c   1.000
_cell.angle_alpha   90.00
_cell.angle_beta   90.00
_cell.angle_gamma   90.00
#
_symmetry.space_group_name_H-M   'P 1'
#
loop_
_entity.id
_entity.type
_entity.pdbx_description
1 polymer ?
#
loop_
_entity_poly.entity_id
_entity_poly.type
_entity_poly.pdbx_seq_one_letter_code
_entity_poly.pdbx_strand_id
1 'polypeptide(L)'
;MNHQGPGARPPSYSAGNYPQPPQGAMGRTSPLAPGQNRTPPTQMTGGPPPINTGAPVGYPPNMNSMGQMPPGMPQGAPGYGQPTGYPPGPPPAGGPIPQQFQQNNPAAEVEGASRSKAQLIVGIDFGTTFSGVAFAFATNNEAKEDIITEWPGAGSYTKQKIPTVLYYDQYQKVVGWGPDIADALAPTGYPKPGVQKVEWFKLQLMLSGNTYIDPINLPPLPPGKSEIDVAADYLFKLRQAMRSSLQKTLGEVFNREERNIRYYLTVPAIWNDAGKAATRAAAIQAGFLRDENDNRLTLVSEPEAAALFCSKTGLLNLKVHDAVLIVDCGGGTVDLIAYEVEDENPFTVAECTAGSGDSCGSTALNRNFSNILRTKIRKMKLPDGSKTAGRVYAKCIMDFENRIKADFRNNGQKWAVDVGIEAEFPEAGIEEGYMTFTNEEILQCFEPVVNRILELVRNQIIAIQAQNRTLQNILVVGGFGASEYLFQQIKLHVPPQFQSKVVRPMDSVAAIVKGAVTAGITERVITHRIARRHYLMATLQPFKEGYHPEAYRVPSLDGKDRCKFTRQIFVHKGQKVKNGEPYKVSFFRQVAPGATLMYEDVLYACDDDVCPEYTKDPRIKEVVTLTSDLSRKNLEKDFERMDTPQGTFYRVYFDIYLTLDGSEFSAELVCQGEVMGRCRARFR
;
A
#
# COMPACT_ATOMS: atom_id res chain seq x y z
N MET A 1 -22.26 61.75 27.93
CA MET A 1 -22.70 61.72 29.34
C MET A 1 -22.25 60.39 29.93
N ASN A 2 -21.45 60.55 30.94
CA ASN A 2 -20.80 59.52 31.75
C ASN A 2 -21.76 58.54 32.41
N HIS A 3 -21.34 57.26 32.56
CA HIS A 3 -21.13 56.67 33.87
C HIS A 3 -20.30 55.41 33.82
N GLN A 4 -19.21 55.43 34.56
CA GLN A 4 -18.29 54.34 34.89
C GLN A 4 -18.79 53.54 36.09
N GLY A 5 -18.40 52.28 36.14
CA GLY A 5 -17.82 51.60 37.27
C GLY A 5 -18.60 50.44 37.88
N PRO A 6 -18.03 49.60 38.77
CA PRO A 6 -16.66 49.15 38.84
C PRO A 6 -16.52 47.60 38.86
N GLY A 7 -15.29 47.11 38.74
CA GLY A 7 -14.93 45.71 38.64
C GLY A 7 -15.08 44.86 39.93
N ALA A 8 -15.07 43.55 39.72
CA ALA A 8 -14.83 42.57 40.77
C ALA A 8 -13.77 41.55 40.28
N ARG A 9 -12.67 41.42 41.05
CA ARG A 9 -11.63 40.39 40.90
C ARG A 9 -12.14 39.08 41.51
N PRO A 10 -11.76 37.92 40.95
CA PRO A 10 -11.97 36.64 41.64
C PRO A 10 -10.88 36.39 42.71
N PRO A 11 -11.18 35.59 43.76
CA PRO A 11 -10.30 35.39 44.90
C PRO A 11 -9.18 34.36 44.62
N SER A 12 -8.03 34.63 45.24
CA SER A 12 -6.85 33.76 45.35
C SER A 12 -7.13 32.60 46.31
N TYR A 13 -6.82 31.35 45.87
CA TYR A 13 -6.72 30.18 46.77
C TYR A 13 -5.26 29.87 47.07
N SER A 14 -4.96 29.77 48.35
CA SER A 14 -3.69 29.43 48.95
C SER A 14 -3.37 27.92 48.83
N ALA A 15 -2.06 27.67 48.78
CA ALA A 15 -1.47 26.34 48.79
C ALA A 15 -1.81 25.54 50.06
N GLY A 16 -2.29 24.32 49.90
CA GLY A 16 -2.50 23.33 50.94
C GLY A 16 -1.64 22.06 50.68
N ASN A 17 -0.91 21.71 51.73
CA ASN A 17 0.07 20.63 51.85
C ASN A 17 -0.42 19.27 51.42
N TYR A 18 0.42 18.55 50.64
CA TYR A 18 0.34 17.10 50.46
C TYR A 18 1.28 16.38 51.43
N PRO A 19 0.85 15.30 52.11
CA PRO A 19 1.72 14.46 52.93
C PRO A 19 2.50 13.45 52.08
N GLN A 20 3.78 13.28 52.41
CA GLN A 20 4.68 12.27 51.85
C GLN A 20 4.41 10.87 52.44
N PRO A 21 4.64 9.79 51.70
CA PRO A 21 4.60 8.41 52.24
C PRO A 21 5.94 8.04 52.96
N PRO A 22 5.89 7.10 53.95
CA PRO A 22 7.01 6.83 54.84
C PRO A 22 8.05 5.91 54.20
N GLN A 23 9.32 6.21 54.54
CA GLN A 23 10.50 5.36 54.33
C GLN A 23 10.64 4.33 55.47
N GLY A 24 11.12 3.13 55.15
CA GLY A 24 11.67 2.16 56.03
C GLY A 24 11.56 0.74 55.46
N ALA A 25 12.50 -0.15 55.51
CA ALA A 25 13.83 -0.25 56.04
C ALA A 25 14.52 -1.48 55.37
N MET A 26 15.82 -1.42 55.33
CA MET A 26 16.73 -2.48 54.81
C MET A 26 16.61 -3.81 55.55
N GLY A 27 16.76 -4.94 54.78
CA GLY A 27 17.05 -6.26 55.34
C GLY A 27 17.80 -7.12 54.30
N ARG A 28 19.09 -7.30 54.54
CA ARG A 28 20.04 -8.21 53.85
C ARG A 28 19.69 -9.65 54.08
N THR A 29 19.92 -10.56 53.13
CA THR A 29 20.94 -11.63 53.11
C THR A 29 20.74 -12.60 51.97
N SER A 30 21.80 -12.85 51.22
CA SER A 30 22.05 -14.02 50.37
C SER A 30 22.63 -15.16 51.20
N PRO A 31 23.08 -16.35 50.66
CA PRO A 31 22.68 -17.15 49.48
C PRO A 31 22.52 -18.67 49.84
N LEU A 32 22.13 -19.54 48.90
CA LEU A 32 22.66 -20.92 48.77
C LEU A 32 21.98 -21.68 47.62
N ALA A 33 22.81 -22.21 46.73
CA ALA A 33 22.53 -23.31 45.82
C ALA A 33 23.04 -24.63 46.44
N PRO A 34 23.07 -25.84 45.84
CA PRO A 34 22.37 -26.39 44.65
C PRO A 34 21.84 -27.84 44.90
N GLY A 35 21.19 -28.45 43.90
CA GLY A 35 21.27 -29.91 43.83
C GLY A 35 20.07 -30.71 43.33
N GLN A 36 20.31 -31.35 42.21
CA GLN A 36 19.99 -32.74 41.83
C GLN A 36 18.70 -33.05 41.04
N ASN A 37 18.99 -33.40 39.81
CA ASN A 37 18.54 -34.57 39.01
C ASN A 37 17.27 -35.32 39.43
N ARG A 38 16.39 -35.53 38.45
CA ARG A 38 15.90 -36.85 38.03
C ARG A 38 15.22 -36.83 36.69
N THR A 39 15.64 -37.75 35.83
CA THR A 39 15.14 -38.12 34.50
C THR A 39 13.91 -39.09 34.59
N PRO A 40 13.31 -39.51 33.45
CA PRO A 40 11.89 -39.67 33.25
C PRO A 40 11.39 -41.12 33.31
N PRO A 41 10.12 -41.40 33.08
CA PRO A 41 9.75 -42.67 32.45
C PRO A 41 8.86 -42.54 31.20
N THR A 42 9.33 -43.14 30.14
CA THR A 42 8.81 -44.22 29.27
C THR A 42 7.38 -44.11 28.72
N GLN A 43 7.36 -44.02 27.39
CA GLN A 43 6.48 -44.57 26.36
C GLN A 43 5.20 -45.32 26.80
N MET A 44 4.09 -44.92 26.10
CA MET A 44 3.17 -45.92 25.59
C MET A 44 2.61 -45.50 24.22
N THR A 45 2.62 -46.45 23.33
CA THR A 45 2.23 -46.51 21.91
C THR A 45 0.73 -46.58 21.76
N GLY A 46 0.21 -45.90 20.75
CA GLY A 46 -1.16 -46.11 20.25
C GLY A 46 -1.30 -45.53 18.83
N GLY A 47 -1.25 -46.42 17.84
CA GLY A 47 -1.40 -46.07 16.43
C GLY A 47 -2.88 -45.84 16.03
N PRO A 48 -3.12 -45.13 14.90
CA PRO A 48 -4.45 -44.84 14.41
C PRO A 48 -5.04 -45.97 13.58
N PRO A 49 -6.40 -46.11 13.51
CA PRO A 49 -7.06 -47.12 12.71
C PRO A 49 -7.19 -46.73 11.22
N PRO A 50 -7.45 -47.68 10.32
CA PRO A 50 -7.24 -47.53 8.89
C PRO A 50 -8.42 -46.90 8.14
N ILE A 51 -8.06 -46.22 7.06
CA ILE A 51 -8.94 -45.58 6.10
C ILE A 51 -9.54 -46.63 5.17
N ASN A 52 -10.85 -46.55 4.98
CA ASN A 52 -11.58 -47.37 4.05
C ASN A 52 -11.70 -46.68 2.67
N THR A 53 -11.24 -47.35 1.65
CA THR A 53 -11.25 -46.95 0.24
C THR A 53 -12.57 -47.33 -0.42
N GLY A 54 -13.19 -46.36 -1.09
CA GLY A 54 -14.29 -46.58 -2.03
C GLY A 54 -14.15 -45.67 -3.24
N ALA A 55 -13.85 -46.29 -4.38
CA ALA A 55 -13.89 -45.71 -5.71
C ALA A 55 -15.11 -46.28 -6.48
N PRO A 56 -15.29 -45.92 -7.76
CA PRO A 56 -15.49 -44.66 -8.46
C PRO A 56 -16.74 -44.71 -9.39
N VAL A 57 -17.16 -43.56 -9.92
CA VAL A 57 -18.12 -43.51 -11.07
C VAL A 57 -17.65 -42.29 -11.90
N GLY A 58 -17.28 -42.41 -13.12
CA GLY A 58 -17.73 -42.89 -14.38
C GLY A 58 -17.82 -41.71 -15.34
N TYR A 59 -16.86 -41.52 -16.28
CA TYR A 59 -16.97 -40.61 -17.46
C TYR A 59 -17.48 -41.42 -18.65
N PRO A 60 -18.22 -40.82 -19.60
CA PRO A 60 -18.29 -41.34 -20.96
C PRO A 60 -17.43 -40.52 -21.95
N PRO A 61 -17.00 -41.15 -23.04
CA PRO A 61 -15.98 -40.63 -23.94
C PRO A 61 -16.56 -39.94 -25.18
N ASN A 62 -15.76 -39.14 -25.86
CA ASN A 62 -15.93 -39.01 -27.30
C ASN A 62 -14.63 -38.79 -28.06
N MET A 63 -14.62 -39.44 -29.17
CA MET A 63 -13.67 -39.92 -30.11
C MET A 63 -13.16 -38.89 -31.14
N ASN A 64 -11.95 -39.28 -31.67
CA ASN A 64 -11.46 -39.16 -33.05
C ASN A 64 -10.81 -37.87 -33.46
N SER A 65 -9.62 -37.88 -34.06
CA SER A 65 -9.13 -38.76 -35.11
C SER A 65 -7.61 -38.70 -35.28
N MET A 66 -7.04 -39.78 -35.78
CA MET A 66 -5.64 -40.05 -36.09
C MET A 66 -5.05 -39.15 -37.20
N GLY A 67 -3.76 -38.83 -37.04
CA GLY A 67 -2.86 -38.44 -38.11
C GLY A 67 -1.43 -38.82 -37.74
N GLN A 68 -0.86 -39.80 -38.44
CA GLN A 68 0.47 -40.38 -38.26
C GLN A 68 1.56 -39.34 -38.65
N MET A 69 2.60 -39.21 -37.82
CA MET A 69 3.88 -38.58 -38.19
C MET A 69 4.93 -39.64 -38.61
N PRO A 70 5.77 -39.34 -39.60
CA PRO A 70 6.95 -40.16 -39.90
C PRO A 70 8.13 -39.75 -38.96
N PRO A 71 9.10 -40.68 -38.74
CA PRO A 71 10.19 -40.47 -37.81
C PRO A 71 11.39 -39.78 -38.45
N GLY A 72 12.03 -38.90 -37.67
CA GLY A 72 13.43 -38.56 -37.89
C GLY A 72 13.74 -37.10 -38.16
N MET A 73 13.99 -36.35 -37.08
CA MET A 73 15.01 -35.28 -37.05
C MET A 73 15.41 -34.97 -35.58
N PRO A 74 16.68 -34.66 -35.29
CA PRO A 74 17.14 -34.47 -33.93
C PRO A 74 16.60 -33.18 -33.36
N GLN A 75 16.11 -33.25 -32.14
CA GLN A 75 15.67 -32.10 -31.37
C GLN A 75 16.87 -31.20 -31.05
N GLY A 76 16.97 -30.08 -31.77
CA GLY A 76 17.73 -28.92 -31.32
C GLY A 76 16.98 -28.26 -30.17
N ALA A 77 17.58 -28.21 -29.00
CA ALA A 77 17.03 -27.49 -27.86
C ALA A 77 16.79 -26.02 -28.23
N PRO A 78 15.66 -25.41 -27.82
CA PRO A 78 15.45 -24.00 -28.01
C PRO A 78 16.52 -23.24 -27.20
N GLY A 79 17.37 -22.52 -27.89
CA GLY A 79 18.41 -21.69 -27.25
C GLY A 79 17.77 -20.53 -26.53
N TYR A 80 17.69 -20.62 -25.21
CA TYR A 80 17.38 -19.47 -24.38
C TYR A 80 18.53 -18.50 -24.43
N GLY A 81 18.42 -17.49 -25.27
CA GLY A 81 19.33 -16.35 -25.27
C GLY A 81 19.13 -15.57 -23.97
N GLN A 82 20.05 -15.74 -23.03
CA GLN A 82 20.03 -14.97 -21.77
C GLN A 82 21.00 -13.78 -21.87
N PRO A 83 20.67 -12.63 -21.27
CA PRO A 83 21.51 -11.45 -21.27
C PRO A 83 22.77 -11.67 -20.41
N THR A 84 23.90 -11.18 -20.86
CA THR A 84 25.16 -11.16 -20.12
C THR A 84 25.57 -9.70 -19.88
N GLY A 85 25.76 -9.31 -18.61
CA GLY A 85 26.19 -7.96 -18.24
C GLY A 85 27.67 -7.92 -17.84
N TYR A 86 28.38 -6.86 -18.24
CA TYR A 86 29.70 -6.51 -17.70
C TYR A 86 29.62 -5.17 -16.99
N PRO A 87 30.28 -5.01 -15.83
CA PRO A 87 30.53 -3.68 -15.29
C PRO A 87 31.53 -2.94 -16.21
N PRO A 88 31.37 -1.63 -16.44
CA PRO A 88 32.34 -0.85 -17.17
C PRO A 88 33.67 -0.83 -16.41
N GLY A 89 34.75 -1.29 -17.07
CA GLY A 89 36.11 -1.06 -16.61
C GLY A 89 36.42 0.43 -16.65
N PRO A 90 37.43 0.93 -15.87
CA PRO A 90 37.81 2.34 -15.91
C PRO A 90 38.29 2.72 -17.31
N PRO A 91 37.98 3.93 -17.79
CA PRO A 91 38.34 4.36 -19.10
C PRO A 91 39.90 4.52 -19.23
N PRO A 92 40.51 4.15 -20.35
CA PRO A 92 41.90 4.46 -20.60
C PRO A 92 42.10 5.98 -20.78
N ALA A 93 43.14 6.50 -20.17
CA ALA A 93 43.49 7.91 -20.22
C ALA A 93 43.89 8.38 -21.64
N GLY A 94 43.27 9.45 -22.10
CA GLY A 94 43.86 10.49 -22.93
C GLY A 94 44.00 10.26 -24.43
N GLY A 95 43.03 10.79 -25.21
CA GLY A 95 43.22 11.23 -26.60
C GLY A 95 42.14 12.26 -26.96
N PRO A 96 42.43 13.34 -27.70
CA PRO A 96 41.47 14.40 -27.96
C PRO A 96 40.39 13.93 -28.94
N ILE A 97 39.13 14.00 -28.50
CA ILE A 97 37.94 13.70 -29.31
C ILE A 97 37.60 14.94 -30.15
N PRO A 98 37.33 14.81 -31.47
CA PRO A 98 36.84 15.94 -32.27
C PRO A 98 35.45 16.36 -31.80
N GLN A 99 35.29 17.65 -31.53
CA GLN A 99 33.99 18.28 -31.30
C GLN A 99 33.19 18.26 -32.61
N GLN A 100 32.24 17.34 -32.71
CA GLN A 100 31.04 17.45 -33.56
C GLN A 100 30.24 16.16 -33.41
N PHE A 101 29.35 16.16 -32.40
CA PHE A 101 28.05 15.44 -32.36
C PHE A 101 27.39 15.87 -31.08
N GLN A 102 26.75 17.04 -31.10
CA GLN A 102 25.64 17.31 -30.20
C GLN A 102 24.52 16.42 -30.68
N GLN A 103 24.43 15.23 -30.11
CA GLN A 103 23.30 14.37 -30.32
C GLN A 103 22.14 14.89 -29.48
N ASN A 104 21.09 15.30 -30.17
CA ASN A 104 19.75 15.46 -29.63
C ASN A 104 19.36 14.17 -28.92
N ASN A 105 19.07 14.26 -27.64
CA ASN A 105 18.65 13.16 -26.80
C ASN A 105 17.20 12.79 -27.18
N PRO A 106 16.91 11.64 -27.84
CA PRO A 106 15.55 11.33 -28.29
C PRO A 106 14.56 11.11 -27.13
N ALA A 107 15.07 10.94 -25.90
CA ALA A 107 14.23 10.92 -24.70
C ALA A 107 13.69 12.30 -24.30
N ALA A 108 14.34 13.39 -24.74
CA ALA A 108 13.91 14.76 -24.47
C ALA A 108 12.85 15.25 -25.49
N GLU A 109 12.83 14.69 -26.71
CA GLU A 109 11.86 15.12 -27.74
C GLU A 109 10.48 14.44 -27.61
N VAL A 110 10.35 13.34 -26.89
CA VAL A 110 9.02 12.74 -26.60
C VAL A 110 8.28 13.50 -25.49
N GLU A 111 8.97 14.29 -24.66
CA GLU A 111 8.33 15.24 -23.72
C GLU A 111 7.83 16.52 -24.37
N GLY A 112 8.22 16.81 -25.60
CA GLY A 112 7.80 17.99 -26.35
C GLY A 112 6.44 17.91 -27.08
N ALA A 113 5.79 16.74 -27.11
CA ALA A 113 4.38 16.66 -27.46
C ALA A 113 3.63 17.36 -26.32
N SER A 114 3.22 18.61 -26.53
CA SER A 114 2.36 19.43 -25.70
C SER A 114 1.33 18.53 -25.02
N ARG A 115 1.63 18.08 -23.77
CA ARG A 115 0.61 17.57 -22.86
C ARG A 115 -0.36 18.73 -22.72
N SER A 116 -1.49 18.67 -23.38
CA SER A 116 -2.58 19.61 -23.12
C SER A 116 -2.81 19.50 -21.61
N LYS A 117 -2.46 20.55 -20.84
CA LYS A 117 -2.64 20.56 -19.40
C LYS A 117 -4.09 20.20 -19.15
N ALA A 118 -4.35 19.05 -18.54
CA ALA A 118 -5.69 18.68 -18.16
C ALA A 118 -6.22 19.81 -17.28
N GLN A 119 -7.34 20.42 -17.65
CA GLN A 119 -7.93 21.50 -16.87
C GLN A 119 -8.58 20.98 -15.59
N LEU A 120 -9.03 19.72 -15.59
CA LEU A 120 -9.72 19.10 -14.46
C LEU A 120 -8.88 18.00 -13.83
N ILE A 121 -8.51 18.19 -12.56
CA ILE A 121 -7.81 17.25 -11.71
C ILE A 121 -8.79 16.69 -10.69
N VAL A 122 -8.82 15.38 -10.50
CA VAL A 122 -9.67 14.69 -9.53
C VAL A 122 -8.79 13.84 -8.61
N GLY A 123 -8.83 14.13 -7.32
CA GLY A 123 -8.24 13.33 -6.25
C GLY A 123 -9.27 12.37 -5.67
N ILE A 124 -8.88 11.12 -5.49
CA ILE A 124 -9.72 10.06 -4.93
C ILE A 124 -8.97 9.44 -3.75
N ASP A 125 -9.52 9.61 -2.57
CA ASP A 125 -9.09 8.87 -1.40
C ASP A 125 -9.94 7.60 -1.27
N PHE A 126 -9.39 6.48 -1.73
CA PHE A 126 -10.00 5.16 -1.59
C PHE A 126 -9.54 4.51 -0.29
N GLY A 127 -10.20 4.84 0.83
CA GLY A 127 -9.86 4.32 2.14
C GLY A 127 -10.48 2.94 2.45
N THR A 128 -9.91 2.23 3.43
CA THR A 128 -10.43 0.93 3.89
C THR A 128 -11.84 1.03 4.50
N THR A 129 -12.12 2.12 5.21
CA THR A 129 -13.38 2.34 5.92
C THR A 129 -14.20 3.48 5.33
N PHE A 130 -13.56 4.53 4.87
CA PHE A 130 -14.20 5.70 4.27
C PHE A 130 -13.42 6.17 3.05
N SER A 131 -14.14 6.58 2.02
CA SER A 131 -13.58 7.15 0.78
C SER A 131 -14.12 8.56 0.55
N GLY A 132 -13.36 9.36 -0.18
CA GLY A 132 -13.73 10.72 -0.53
C GLY A 132 -13.21 11.12 -1.90
N VAL A 133 -13.80 12.19 -2.49
CA VAL A 133 -13.38 12.73 -3.77
C VAL A 133 -13.29 14.26 -3.67
N ALA A 134 -12.20 14.80 -4.17
CA ALA A 134 -11.99 16.23 -4.33
C ALA A 134 -11.57 16.53 -5.78
N PHE A 135 -11.68 17.76 -6.20
CA PHE A 135 -11.30 18.18 -7.55
C PHE A 135 -10.77 19.61 -7.58
N ALA A 136 -10.04 19.95 -8.62
CA ALA A 136 -9.62 21.31 -8.93
C ALA A 136 -9.41 21.49 -10.42
N PHE A 137 -9.44 22.76 -10.86
CA PHE A 137 -8.95 23.14 -12.18
C PHE A 137 -7.50 23.58 -12.11
N ALA A 138 -6.66 23.03 -12.99
CA ALA A 138 -5.29 23.46 -13.14
C ALA A 138 -5.28 24.82 -13.89
N THR A 139 -5.29 25.90 -13.16
CA THR A 139 -5.05 27.25 -13.67
C THR A 139 -3.87 27.84 -12.91
N ASN A 140 -2.74 28.06 -13.60
CA ASN A 140 -1.58 28.88 -13.17
C ASN A 140 -1.24 28.85 -11.66
N ASN A 141 -1.05 27.67 -11.07
CA ASN A 141 -0.60 27.44 -9.68
C ASN A 141 -1.53 27.93 -8.53
N GLU A 142 -2.70 28.47 -8.81
CA GLU A 142 -3.66 28.98 -7.80
C GLU A 142 -4.98 28.18 -7.77
N ALA A 143 -4.95 26.90 -8.07
CA ALA A 143 -6.17 26.11 -8.02
C ALA A 143 -6.55 25.79 -6.56
N LYS A 144 -7.81 26.08 -6.22
CA LYS A 144 -8.42 25.71 -4.95
C LYS A 144 -9.05 24.32 -5.08
N GLU A 145 -8.73 23.46 -4.11
CA GLU A 145 -9.35 22.15 -4.03
C GLU A 145 -10.76 22.25 -3.46
N ASP A 146 -11.74 21.77 -4.22
CA ASP A 146 -13.12 21.59 -3.78
C ASP A 146 -13.37 20.10 -3.48
N ILE A 147 -14.11 19.82 -2.41
CA ILE A 147 -14.44 18.45 -2.01
C ILE A 147 -15.90 18.15 -2.30
N ILE A 148 -16.18 16.95 -2.81
CA ILE A 148 -17.55 16.48 -3.00
C ILE A 148 -18.12 16.11 -1.63
N THR A 149 -19.23 16.74 -1.27
CA THR A 149 -19.90 16.55 0.02
C THR A 149 -21.35 16.05 -0.11
N GLU A 150 -21.94 16.13 -1.29
CA GLU A 150 -23.28 15.63 -1.59
C GLU A 150 -23.20 14.24 -2.23
N TRP A 151 -23.77 13.26 -1.57
CA TRP A 151 -23.70 11.85 -1.98
C TRP A 151 -25.06 11.22 -2.11
N PRO A 152 -25.30 10.31 -3.06
CA PRO A 152 -26.54 9.53 -3.15
C PRO A 152 -26.81 8.81 -1.83
N GLY A 153 -28.07 8.83 -1.38
CA GLY A 153 -28.48 8.18 -0.15
C GLY A 153 -28.10 8.89 1.16
N ALA A 154 -27.30 9.97 1.11
CA ALA A 154 -26.93 10.73 2.32
C ALA A 154 -28.00 11.71 2.80
N GLY A 155 -29.10 11.87 2.07
CA GLY A 155 -30.14 12.86 2.37
C GLY A 155 -29.61 14.29 2.30
N SER A 156 -29.97 15.11 3.29
CA SER A 156 -29.54 16.52 3.38
C SER A 156 -28.17 16.70 4.08
N TYR A 157 -27.52 15.62 4.47
CA TYR A 157 -26.24 15.70 5.17
C TYR A 157 -25.07 15.83 4.19
N THR A 158 -24.24 16.85 4.41
CA THR A 158 -22.98 17.01 3.70
C THR A 158 -21.88 16.22 4.40
N LYS A 159 -21.21 15.33 3.67
CA LYS A 159 -20.12 14.49 4.22
C LYS A 159 -18.91 14.55 3.31
N GLN A 160 -17.75 14.87 3.85
CA GLN A 160 -16.48 14.88 3.11
C GLN A 160 -16.03 13.47 2.69
N LYS A 161 -16.44 12.46 3.46
CA LYS A 161 -16.17 11.05 3.18
C LYS A 161 -17.41 10.19 3.42
N ILE A 162 -17.50 9.10 2.66
CA ILE A 162 -18.58 8.12 2.72
C ILE A 162 -18.03 6.74 3.08
N PRO A 163 -18.84 5.86 3.69
CA PRO A 163 -18.40 4.50 4.01
C PRO A 163 -17.93 3.72 2.78
N THR A 164 -16.80 3.01 2.90
CA THR A 164 -16.31 2.07 1.89
C THR A 164 -16.98 0.72 2.13
N VAL A 165 -18.22 0.59 1.69
CA VAL A 165 -19.07 -0.58 1.91
C VAL A 165 -19.92 -0.88 0.68
N LEU A 166 -20.12 -2.17 0.43
CA LEU A 166 -21.03 -2.69 -0.59
C LEU A 166 -22.01 -3.67 0.01
N TYR A 167 -23.16 -3.79 -0.61
CA TYR A 167 -24.18 -4.79 -0.28
C TYR A 167 -24.54 -5.54 -1.56
N TYR A 168 -24.39 -6.86 -1.54
CA TYR A 168 -24.69 -7.74 -2.66
C TYR A 168 -25.91 -8.59 -2.37
N ASP A 169 -26.78 -8.76 -3.36
CA ASP A 169 -27.85 -9.74 -3.29
C ASP A 169 -27.36 -11.17 -3.60
N GLN A 170 -28.24 -12.14 -3.54
CA GLN A 170 -27.96 -13.54 -3.84
C GLN A 170 -27.49 -13.79 -5.30
N TYR A 171 -27.71 -12.84 -6.19
CA TYR A 171 -27.28 -12.88 -7.61
C TYR A 171 -25.99 -12.12 -7.86
N GLN A 172 -25.26 -11.72 -6.81
CA GLN A 172 -24.02 -10.95 -6.87
C GLN A 172 -24.16 -9.55 -7.47
N LYS A 173 -25.40 -8.99 -7.44
CA LYS A 173 -25.67 -7.62 -7.86
C LYS A 173 -25.53 -6.67 -6.67
N VAL A 174 -24.89 -5.52 -6.88
CA VAL A 174 -24.79 -4.46 -5.88
C VAL A 174 -26.18 -3.81 -5.70
N VAL A 175 -26.77 -3.98 -4.52
CA VAL A 175 -28.07 -3.43 -4.11
C VAL A 175 -27.94 -2.30 -3.10
N GLY A 176 -26.72 -2.01 -2.63
CA GLY A 176 -26.42 -0.87 -1.77
C GLY A 176 -24.93 -0.58 -1.75
N TRP A 177 -24.53 0.67 -1.54
CA TRP A 177 -23.14 1.08 -1.43
C TRP A 177 -23.02 2.41 -0.65
N GLY A 178 -21.92 2.62 0.04
CA GLY A 178 -21.71 3.84 0.79
C GLY A 178 -22.91 4.24 1.66
N PRO A 179 -23.45 5.45 1.52
CA PRO A 179 -24.67 5.87 2.21
C PRO A 179 -25.98 5.47 1.49
N ASP A 180 -25.94 5.00 0.25
CA ASP A 180 -27.10 4.60 -0.55
C ASP A 180 -27.44 3.13 -0.29
N ILE A 181 -28.19 2.89 0.80
CA ILE A 181 -28.45 1.58 1.36
C ILE A 181 -29.95 1.23 1.49
N ALA A 182 -30.84 2.06 0.94
CA ALA A 182 -32.30 1.87 1.09
C ALA A 182 -32.79 0.53 0.53
N ASP A 183 -32.21 0.07 -0.58
CA ASP A 183 -32.58 -1.21 -1.18
C ASP A 183 -31.90 -2.40 -0.50
N ALA A 184 -30.82 -2.20 0.25
CA ALA A 184 -30.03 -3.23 0.90
C ALA A 184 -30.54 -3.58 2.30
N LEU A 185 -31.08 -2.60 3.03
CA LEU A 185 -31.48 -2.77 4.43
C LEU A 185 -32.98 -2.91 4.60
N ALA A 186 -33.37 -3.73 5.57
CA ALA A 186 -34.72 -3.78 6.09
C ALA A 186 -35.00 -2.53 6.98
N PRO A 187 -36.27 -2.19 7.29
CA PRO A 187 -36.61 -1.09 8.19
C PRO A 187 -35.97 -1.19 9.59
N THR A 188 -35.53 -2.39 9.97
CA THR A 188 -34.80 -2.65 11.22
C THR A 188 -33.34 -2.22 11.19
N GLY A 189 -32.82 -1.74 10.04
CA GLY A 189 -31.42 -1.36 9.83
C GLY A 189 -30.47 -2.53 9.56
N TYR A 190 -30.97 -3.77 9.44
CA TYR A 190 -30.17 -4.94 9.09
C TYR A 190 -30.24 -5.22 7.58
N PRO A 191 -29.23 -5.88 7.01
CA PRO A 191 -29.33 -6.37 5.63
C PRO A 191 -30.60 -7.23 5.44
N LYS A 192 -31.27 -7.04 4.31
CA LYS A 192 -32.40 -7.88 3.91
C LYS A 192 -31.97 -9.35 3.80
N PRO A 193 -32.88 -10.33 3.95
CA PRO A 193 -32.56 -11.73 3.71
C PRO A 193 -31.89 -11.94 2.35
N GLY A 194 -30.76 -12.65 2.33
CA GLY A 194 -29.98 -12.90 1.12
C GLY A 194 -29.06 -11.75 0.71
N VAL A 195 -29.02 -10.64 1.46
CA VAL A 195 -28.08 -9.54 1.21
C VAL A 195 -26.85 -9.70 2.09
N GLN A 196 -25.66 -9.73 1.46
CA GLN A 196 -24.37 -9.76 2.11
C GLN A 196 -23.77 -8.35 2.17
N LYS A 197 -23.42 -7.87 3.37
CA LYS A 197 -22.60 -6.67 3.57
C LYS A 197 -21.13 -7.03 3.37
N VAL A 198 -20.40 -6.25 2.56
CA VAL A 198 -18.96 -6.41 2.29
C VAL A 198 -18.23 -5.12 2.63
N GLU A 199 -17.30 -5.21 3.55
CA GLU A 199 -16.48 -4.09 4.03
C GLU A 199 -15.03 -4.52 4.21
N TRP A 200 -14.09 -3.56 4.32
CA TRP A 200 -12.64 -3.75 4.47
C TRP A 200 -11.96 -4.51 3.32
N PHE A 201 -12.68 -4.67 2.20
CA PHE A 201 -12.20 -5.41 1.03
C PHE A 201 -10.94 -4.78 0.40
N LYS A 202 -10.69 -3.47 0.61
CA LYS A 202 -9.45 -2.83 0.19
C LYS A 202 -8.22 -3.58 0.72
N LEU A 203 -8.25 -4.06 1.97
CA LEU A 203 -7.13 -4.81 2.56
C LEU A 203 -6.83 -6.11 1.83
N GLN A 204 -7.81 -6.69 1.14
CA GLN A 204 -7.64 -7.95 0.41
C GLN A 204 -6.82 -7.76 -0.88
N LEU A 205 -6.76 -6.54 -1.44
CA LEU A 205 -5.89 -6.21 -2.57
C LEU A 205 -4.39 -6.41 -2.25
N MET A 206 -4.02 -6.49 -0.97
CA MET A 206 -2.66 -6.66 -0.48
C MET A 206 -2.25 -8.10 -0.16
N LEU A 207 -3.18 -9.07 -0.21
CA LEU A 207 -2.93 -10.43 0.31
C LEU A 207 -1.86 -11.20 -0.47
N SER A 208 -1.65 -10.92 -1.74
CA SER A 208 -0.60 -11.56 -2.51
C SER A 208 0.79 -11.10 -2.08
N GLY A 209 1.40 -11.86 -1.17
CA GLY A 209 2.80 -11.70 -0.74
C GLY A 209 3.03 -10.76 0.44
N ASN A 210 2.00 -10.36 1.18
CA ASN A 210 2.15 -9.53 2.37
C ASN A 210 1.92 -10.31 3.66
N THR A 211 2.90 -10.24 4.57
CA THR A 211 2.86 -10.90 5.89
C THR A 211 2.14 -10.07 6.97
N TYR A 212 1.81 -8.81 6.69
CA TYR A 212 1.21 -7.88 7.67
C TYR A 212 -0.31 -8.03 7.83
N ILE A 213 -0.99 -8.74 6.93
CA ILE A 213 -2.43 -8.96 6.97
C ILE A 213 -2.72 -10.43 7.18
N ASP A 214 -3.42 -10.75 8.28
CA ASP A 214 -3.96 -12.08 8.50
C ASP A 214 -5.28 -12.25 7.74
N PRO A 215 -5.32 -13.09 6.68
CA PRO A 215 -6.52 -13.32 5.88
C PRO A 215 -7.72 -13.84 6.69
N ILE A 216 -7.45 -14.57 7.77
CA ILE A 216 -8.48 -15.19 8.63
C ILE A 216 -9.36 -14.12 9.29
N ASN A 217 -8.83 -12.92 9.47
CA ASN A 217 -9.52 -11.82 10.14
C ASN A 217 -10.27 -10.86 9.18
N LEU A 218 -10.26 -11.14 7.88
CA LEU A 218 -10.97 -10.32 6.89
C LEU A 218 -12.36 -10.90 6.60
N PRO A 219 -13.39 -10.03 6.37
CA PRO A 219 -14.69 -10.48 5.93
C PRO A 219 -14.61 -11.25 4.61
N PRO A 220 -15.39 -12.33 4.42
CA PRO A 220 -15.38 -13.08 3.16
C PRO A 220 -15.94 -12.24 2.01
N LEU A 221 -15.31 -12.38 0.84
CA LEU A 221 -15.84 -11.81 -0.40
C LEU A 221 -17.08 -12.56 -0.87
N PRO A 222 -17.92 -11.93 -1.73
CA PRO A 222 -19.04 -12.62 -2.36
C PRO A 222 -18.55 -13.81 -3.19
N PRO A 223 -19.29 -14.94 -3.22
CA PRO A 223 -18.92 -16.10 -4.00
C PRO A 223 -18.66 -15.75 -5.48
N GLY A 224 -17.52 -16.17 -6.04
CA GLY A 224 -17.17 -15.95 -7.44
C GLY A 224 -16.65 -14.54 -7.79
N LYS A 225 -16.49 -13.65 -6.80
CA LYS A 225 -15.83 -12.36 -7.00
C LYS A 225 -14.43 -12.35 -6.38
N SER A 226 -13.49 -11.80 -7.13
CA SER A 226 -12.14 -11.49 -6.62
C SER A 226 -12.15 -10.16 -5.82
N GLU A 227 -11.07 -9.91 -5.11
CA GLU A 227 -10.82 -8.64 -4.43
C GLU A 227 -10.79 -7.45 -5.40
N ILE A 228 -10.28 -7.68 -6.62
CA ILE A 228 -10.27 -6.66 -7.69
C ILE A 228 -11.70 -6.37 -8.16
N ASP A 229 -12.54 -7.40 -8.34
CA ASP A 229 -13.94 -7.22 -8.75
C ASP A 229 -14.73 -6.39 -7.73
N VAL A 230 -14.57 -6.70 -6.44
CA VAL A 230 -15.26 -5.99 -5.37
C VAL A 230 -14.78 -4.53 -5.26
N ALA A 231 -13.48 -4.31 -5.35
CA ALA A 231 -12.92 -2.96 -5.39
C ALA A 231 -13.40 -2.18 -6.62
N ALA A 232 -13.46 -2.83 -7.78
CA ALA A 232 -13.97 -2.23 -9.01
C ALA A 232 -15.45 -1.88 -8.92
N ASP A 233 -16.28 -2.74 -8.34
CA ASP A 233 -17.71 -2.45 -8.13
C ASP A 233 -17.91 -1.20 -7.25
N TYR A 234 -17.12 -1.06 -6.18
CA TYR A 234 -17.16 0.13 -5.33
C TYR A 234 -16.66 1.39 -6.07
N LEU A 235 -15.52 1.30 -6.73
CA LEU A 235 -14.95 2.41 -7.49
C LEU A 235 -15.86 2.82 -8.64
N PHE A 236 -16.57 1.90 -9.28
CA PHE A 236 -17.57 2.19 -10.30
C PHE A 236 -18.74 3.05 -9.75
N LYS A 237 -19.27 2.67 -8.58
CA LYS A 237 -20.31 3.45 -7.89
C LYS A 237 -19.82 4.83 -7.47
N LEU A 238 -18.60 4.89 -6.92
CA LEU A 238 -17.97 6.15 -6.55
C LEU A 238 -17.78 7.07 -7.77
N ARG A 239 -17.32 6.50 -8.91
CA ARG A 239 -17.18 7.22 -10.17
C ARG A 239 -18.52 7.74 -10.70
N GLN A 240 -19.60 6.95 -10.64
CA GLN A 240 -20.93 7.40 -11.05
C GLN A 240 -21.39 8.60 -10.20
N ALA A 241 -21.26 8.53 -8.87
CA ALA A 241 -21.63 9.61 -7.97
C ALA A 241 -20.77 10.86 -8.19
N MET A 242 -19.46 10.70 -8.36
CA MET A 242 -18.52 11.76 -8.72
C MET A 242 -18.94 12.46 -10.02
N ARG A 243 -19.19 11.69 -11.09
CA ARG A 243 -19.60 12.25 -12.38
C ARG A 243 -20.90 13.06 -12.27
N SER A 244 -21.89 12.53 -11.53
CA SER A 244 -23.15 13.23 -11.30
C SER A 244 -22.95 14.55 -10.53
N SER A 245 -22.10 14.54 -9.50
CA SER A 245 -21.77 15.73 -8.72
C SER A 245 -21.03 16.77 -9.57
N LEU A 246 -20.00 16.35 -10.32
CA LEU A 246 -19.22 17.24 -11.20
C LEU A 246 -20.08 17.80 -12.33
N GLN A 247 -20.98 17.01 -12.92
CA GLN A 247 -21.93 17.48 -13.92
C GLN A 247 -22.87 18.56 -13.35
N LYS A 248 -23.36 18.35 -12.13
CA LYS A 248 -24.21 19.32 -11.42
C LYS A 248 -23.48 20.64 -11.13
N THR A 249 -22.20 20.54 -10.73
CA THR A 249 -21.40 21.69 -10.30
C THR A 249 -20.80 22.47 -11.48
N LEU A 250 -20.29 21.76 -12.49
CA LEU A 250 -19.49 22.31 -13.57
C LEU A 250 -20.25 22.41 -14.91
N GLY A 251 -21.41 21.74 -15.06
CA GLY A 251 -22.24 21.78 -16.25
C GLY A 251 -21.48 21.41 -17.53
N GLU A 252 -21.56 22.30 -18.54
CA GLU A 252 -20.93 22.09 -19.85
C GLU A 252 -19.39 22.02 -19.79
N VAL A 253 -18.78 22.63 -18.79
CA VAL A 253 -17.33 22.54 -18.59
C VAL A 253 -16.92 21.08 -18.30
N PHE A 254 -17.69 20.37 -17.46
CA PHE A 254 -17.46 18.96 -17.20
C PHE A 254 -17.57 18.13 -18.50
N ASN A 255 -18.60 18.32 -19.31
CA ASN A 255 -18.80 17.59 -20.58
C ASN A 255 -17.59 17.72 -21.50
N ARG A 256 -17.00 18.91 -21.58
CA ARG A 256 -15.83 19.19 -22.40
C ARG A 256 -14.55 18.51 -21.83
N GLU A 257 -14.36 18.60 -20.54
CA GLU A 257 -13.12 18.16 -19.87
C GLU A 257 -13.15 16.69 -19.43
N GLU A 258 -14.29 16.01 -19.43
CA GLU A 258 -14.43 14.65 -18.90
C GLU A 258 -13.43 13.66 -19.51
N ARG A 259 -13.12 13.80 -20.81
CA ARG A 259 -12.15 12.91 -21.49
C ARG A 259 -10.70 13.18 -21.12
N ASN A 260 -10.43 14.38 -20.58
CA ASN A 260 -9.09 14.87 -20.23
C ASN A 260 -8.84 14.88 -18.72
N ILE A 261 -9.78 14.41 -17.90
CA ILE A 261 -9.62 14.34 -16.45
C ILE A 261 -8.35 13.56 -16.10
N ARG A 262 -7.53 14.14 -15.23
CA ARG A 262 -6.41 13.45 -14.58
C ARG A 262 -6.83 13.01 -13.19
N TYR A 263 -6.70 11.74 -12.93
CA TYR A 263 -7.06 11.11 -11.66
C TYR A 263 -5.83 10.87 -10.80
N TYR A 264 -5.94 11.20 -9.51
CA TYR A 264 -4.94 10.93 -8.49
C TYR A 264 -5.60 10.07 -7.42
N LEU A 265 -5.29 8.77 -7.43
CA LEU A 265 -5.89 7.78 -6.55
C LEU A 265 -4.91 7.42 -5.45
N THR A 266 -5.35 7.51 -4.18
CA THR A 266 -4.45 7.24 -3.06
C THR A 266 -4.33 5.76 -2.74
N VAL A 267 -3.13 5.36 -2.30
CA VAL A 267 -2.79 4.01 -1.84
C VAL A 267 -1.95 4.11 -0.58
N PRO A 268 -2.05 3.16 0.36
CA PRO A 268 -1.16 3.11 1.51
C PRO A 268 0.30 3.01 1.10
N ALA A 269 1.19 3.67 1.85
CA ALA A 269 2.60 3.70 1.51
C ALA A 269 3.30 2.35 1.72
N ILE A 270 2.80 1.52 2.65
CA ILE A 270 3.33 0.17 2.89
C ILE A 270 2.94 -0.85 1.80
N TRP A 271 2.03 -0.50 0.89
CA TRP A 271 1.61 -1.43 -0.14
C TRP A 271 2.74 -1.80 -1.07
N ASN A 272 2.86 -3.10 -1.31
CA ASN A 272 3.75 -3.64 -2.31
C ASN A 272 3.24 -3.32 -3.73
N ASP A 273 4.06 -3.63 -4.73
CA ASP A 273 3.72 -3.35 -6.11
C ASP A 273 2.47 -4.16 -6.57
N ALA A 274 2.22 -5.37 -6.02
CA ALA A 274 1.04 -6.18 -6.34
C ALA A 274 -0.27 -5.48 -5.90
N GLY A 275 -0.33 -4.94 -4.68
CA GLY A 275 -1.50 -4.20 -4.20
C GLY A 275 -1.76 -2.92 -5.00
N LYS A 276 -0.69 -2.23 -5.44
CA LYS A 276 -0.80 -1.06 -6.31
C LYS A 276 -1.32 -1.43 -7.70
N ALA A 277 -0.81 -2.52 -8.30
CA ALA A 277 -1.27 -3.02 -9.59
C ALA A 277 -2.73 -3.50 -9.51
N ALA A 278 -3.13 -4.19 -8.43
CA ALA A 278 -4.52 -4.58 -8.19
C ALA A 278 -5.45 -3.37 -8.07
N THR A 279 -5.00 -2.30 -7.40
CA THR A 279 -5.76 -1.03 -7.32
C THR A 279 -5.93 -0.37 -8.69
N ARG A 280 -4.88 -0.34 -9.52
CA ARG A 280 -4.97 0.17 -10.91
C ARG A 280 -5.91 -0.69 -11.74
N ALA A 281 -5.83 -2.03 -11.64
CA ALA A 281 -6.73 -2.95 -12.34
C ALA A 281 -8.20 -2.71 -11.96
N ALA A 282 -8.50 -2.52 -10.66
CA ALA A 282 -9.83 -2.17 -10.19
C ALA A 282 -10.31 -0.82 -10.76
N ALA A 283 -9.43 0.18 -10.87
CA ALA A 283 -9.77 1.48 -11.46
C ALA A 283 -10.04 1.38 -12.98
N ILE A 284 -9.31 0.52 -13.71
CA ILE A 284 -9.58 0.23 -15.12
C ILE A 284 -10.95 -0.43 -15.27
N GLN A 285 -11.22 -1.48 -14.50
CA GLN A 285 -12.48 -2.22 -14.52
C GLN A 285 -13.67 -1.31 -14.11
N ALA A 286 -13.47 -0.37 -13.20
CA ALA A 286 -14.44 0.66 -12.82
C ALA A 286 -14.64 1.74 -13.90
N GLY A 287 -13.86 1.76 -14.98
CA GLY A 287 -13.98 2.65 -16.12
C GLY A 287 -13.39 4.05 -15.92
N PHE A 288 -12.48 4.24 -14.94
CA PHE A 288 -11.70 5.49 -14.86
C PHE A 288 -10.71 5.61 -16.02
N LEU A 289 -10.17 4.49 -16.45
CA LEU A 289 -9.23 4.36 -17.54
C LEU A 289 -9.84 3.48 -18.65
N ARG A 290 -9.35 3.64 -19.89
CA ARG A 290 -9.75 2.81 -21.03
C ARG A 290 -9.07 1.44 -21.00
N ASP A 291 -7.78 1.47 -20.72
CA ASP A 291 -6.91 0.31 -20.70
C ASP A 291 -5.67 0.60 -19.84
N GLU A 292 -4.75 -0.33 -19.81
CA GLU A 292 -3.52 -0.26 -19.02
C GLU A 292 -2.52 0.79 -19.51
N ASN A 293 -2.60 1.22 -20.77
CA ASN A 293 -1.72 2.23 -21.36
C ASN A 293 -2.27 3.66 -21.14
N ASP A 294 -3.49 3.78 -20.60
CA ASP A 294 -4.07 5.07 -20.26
C ASP A 294 -3.32 5.71 -19.08
N ASN A 295 -2.65 6.81 -19.32
CA ASN A 295 -1.78 7.50 -18.37
C ASN A 295 -2.50 8.59 -17.55
N ARG A 296 -3.83 8.65 -17.60
CA ARG A 296 -4.62 9.66 -16.87
C ARG A 296 -4.74 9.38 -15.37
N LEU A 297 -4.37 8.21 -14.88
CA LEU A 297 -4.35 7.87 -13.46
C LEU A 297 -2.92 7.83 -12.93
N THR A 298 -2.69 8.55 -11.83
CA THR A 298 -1.48 8.49 -11.02
C THR A 298 -1.84 7.93 -9.64
N LEU A 299 -1.09 6.94 -9.16
CA LEU A 299 -1.19 6.47 -7.78
C LEU A 299 -0.29 7.32 -6.88
N VAL A 300 -0.87 7.83 -5.79
CA VAL A 300 -0.18 8.67 -4.81
C VAL A 300 -0.25 8.00 -3.45
N SER A 301 0.84 7.99 -2.68
CA SER A 301 0.76 7.44 -1.33
C SER A 301 -0.03 8.36 -0.38
N GLU A 302 -0.81 7.76 0.53
CA GLU A 302 -1.65 8.49 1.47
C GLU A 302 -0.84 9.51 2.32
N PRO A 303 0.31 9.17 2.93
CA PRO A 303 1.12 10.15 3.66
C PRO A 303 1.78 11.22 2.76
N GLU A 304 2.08 10.90 1.50
CA GLU A 304 2.55 11.88 0.52
C GLU A 304 1.47 12.95 0.26
N ALA A 305 0.25 12.50 -0.02
CA ALA A 305 -0.89 13.41 -0.21
C ALA A 305 -1.10 14.29 1.03
N ALA A 306 -1.04 13.72 2.24
CA ALA A 306 -1.15 14.48 3.48
C ALA A 306 -0.04 15.54 3.64
N ALA A 307 1.20 15.19 3.31
CA ALA A 307 2.34 16.13 3.36
C ALA A 307 2.14 17.31 2.40
N LEU A 308 1.71 17.04 1.17
CA LEU A 308 1.44 18.06 0.15
C LEU A 308 0.34 19.03 0.60
N PHE A 309 -0.75 18.51 1.15
CA PHE A 309 -1.83 19.35 1.69
C PHE A 309 -1.33 20.25 2.82
N CYS A 310 -0.59 19.69 3.78
CA CYS A 310 -0.13 20.44 4.95
C CYS A 310 0.94 21.46 4.61
N SER A 311 1.79 21.22 3.61
CA SER A 311 2.74 22.22 3.12
C SER A 311 2.01 23.41 2.47
N LYS A 312 1.02 23.13 1.61
CA LYS A 312 0.22 24.16 0.93
C LYS A 312 -0.59 25.02 1.89
N THR A 313 -1.08 24.45 2.99
CA THR A 313 -1.89 25.21 3.98
C THR A 313 -1.07 26.06 4.92
N GLY A 314 0.27 26.06 4.82
CA GLY A 314 1.16 26.81 5.71
C GLY A 314 1.19 26.29 7.15
N LEU A 315 0.63 25.10 7.41
CA LEU A 315 0.67 24.47 8.73
C LEU A 315 2.10 24.15 9.17
N LEU A 316 2.96 23.86 8.19
CA LEU A 316 4.36 23.48 8.38
C LEU A 316 5.24 24.66 7.99
N ASN A 317 5.85 25.33 8.99
CA ASN A 317 6.87 26.34 8.75
C ASN A 317 8.23 25.63 8.64
N LEU A 318 8.47 24.99 7.51
CA LEU A 318 9.66 24.18 7.24
C LEU A 318 10.68 24.99 6.44
N LYS A 319 11.95 24.81 6.79
CA LYS A 319 13.11 25.34 6.07
C LYS A 319 13.86 24.22 5.39
N VAL A 320 14.73 24.57 4.44
CA VAL A 320 15.65 23.62 3.83
C VAL A 320 16.40 22.82 4.92
N HIS A 321 16.47 21.50 4.76
CA HIS A 321 17.02 20.50 5.69
C HIS A 321 16.17 20.20 6.94
N ASP A 322 15.02 20.83 7.12
CA ASP A 322 14.07 20.40 8.13
C ASP A 322 13.40 19.08 7.72
N ALA A 323 13.22 18.18 8.68
CA ALA A 323 12.49 16.95 8.47
C ALA A 323 11.08 17.01 9.09
N VAL A 324 10.12 16.44 8.42
CA VAL A 324 8.76 16.20 8.91
C VAL A 324 8.43 14.71 8.86
N LEU A 325 7.90 14.19 9.96
CA LEU A 325 7.39 12.83 10.04
C LEU A 325 5.87 12.85 9.86
N ILE A 326 5.39 12.21 8.82
CA ILE A 326 3.95 11.98 8.59
C ILE A 326 3.57 10.67 9.25
N VAL A 327 2.54 10.70 10.09
CA VAL A 327 1.95 9.53 10.76
C VAL A 327 0.49 9.45 10.31
N ASP A 328 0.25 8.72 9.24
CA ASP A 328 -1.09 8.50 8.71
C ASP A 328 -1.74 7.31 9.40
N CYS A 329 -2.69 7.60 10.29
CA CYS A 329 -3.45 6.61 11.02
C CYS A 329 -4.81 6.41 10.33
N GLY A 330 -4.88 5.44 9.43
CA GLY A 330 -6.05 5.11 8.65
C GLY A 330 -7.00 4.12 9.31
N GLY A 331 -7.99 3.67 8.53
CA GLY A 331 -8.94 2.64 8.97
C GLY A 331 -8.31 1.25 9.01
N GLY A 332 -7.56 0.88 7.97
CA GLY A 332 -6.93 -0.43 7.83
C GLY A 332 -5.47 -0.46 8.23
N THR A 333 -4.72 0.54 7.79
CA THR A 333 -3.27 0.65 7.95
C THR A 333 -2.88 1.88 8.73
N VAL A 334 -1.65 1.85 9.25
CA VAL A 334 -0.93 3.02 9.75
C VAL A 334 0.37 3.11 8.98
N ASP A 335 0.61 4.24 8.33
CA ASP A 335 1.72 4.48 7.42
C ASP A 335 2.55 5.67 7.90
N LEU A 336 3.87 5.50 7.95
CA LEU A 336 4.81 6.52 8.40
C LEU A 336 5.87 6.78 7.34
N ILE A 337 6.03 8.05 6.95
CA ILE A 337 7.10 8.51 6.05
C ILE A 337 7.72 9.78 6.60
N ALA A 338 9.04 9.90 6.51
CA ALA A 338 9.75 11.12 6.84
C ALA A 338 10.28 11.79 5.57
N TYR A 339 9.98 13.06 5.44
CA TYR A 339 10.44 13.93 4.34
C TYR A 339 11.41 14.99 4.87
N GLU A 340 12.45 15.30 4.09
CA GLU A 340 13.34 16.43 4.25
C GLU A 340 13.03 17.47 3.19
N VAL A 341 12.99 18.75 3.56
CA VAL A 341 12.85 19.84 2.59
C VAL A 341 14.16 20.05 1.86
N GLU A 342 14.11 19.97 0.53
CA GLU A 342 15.27 20.21 -0.34
C GLU A 342 15.28 21.65 -0.90
N ASP A 343 14.11 22.23 -1.18
CA ASP A 343 13.95 23.62 -1.63
C ASP A 343 12.65 24.22 -1.11
N GLU A 344 12.64 25.52 -0.84
CA GLU A 344 11.46 26.26 -0.41
C GLU A 344 10.70 26.90 -1.59
N ASN A 345 11.37 27.18 -2.72
CA ASN A 345 10.79 27.84 -3.90
C ASN A 345 11.38 27.34 -5.22
N PRO A 346 10.76 26.40 -5.94
CA PRO A 346 9.49 25.73 -5.57
C PRO A 346 9.69 24.76 -4.40
N PHE A 347 8.68 24.63 -3.56
CA PHE A 347 8.73 23.70 -2.43
C PHE A 347 8.92 22.27 -2.91
N THR A 348 10.05 21.67 -2.52
CA THR A 348 10.38 20.28 -2.84
C THR A 348 10.88 19.53 -1.61
N VAL A 349 10.57 18.24 -1.58
CA VAL A 349 10.97 17.35 -0.48
C VAL A 349 11.54 16.03 -1.02
N ALA A 350 12.37 15.39 -0.20
CA ALA A 350 12.86 14.05 -0.44
C ALA A 350 12.54 13.14 0.74
N GLU A 351 12.31 11.86 0.50
CA GLU A 351 12.28 10.89 1.59
C GLU A 351 13.66 10.83 2.26
N CYS A 352 13.71 10.99 3.58
CA CYS A 352 14.95 10.93 4.34
C CYS A 352 15.14 9.63 5.11
N THR A 353 14.06 8.86 5.32
CA THR A 353 14.11 7.49 5.87
C THR A 353 13.25 6.54 5.06
N ALA A 354 13.53 5.25 5.11
CA ALA A 354 12.61 4.26 4.57
C ALA A 354 11.27 4.33 5.33
N GLY A 355 10.17 4.51 4.60
CA GLY A 355 8.84 4.50 5.20
C GLY A 355 8.54 3.17 5.89
N SER A 356 7.76 3.21 6.95
CA SER A 356 7.30 2.05 7.71
C SER A 356 5.80 2.10 7.93
N GLY A 357 5.22 1.01 8.40
CA GLY A 357 3.80 0.94 8.72
C GLY A 357 3.38 -0.47 9.13
N ASP A 358 2.09 -0.61 9.44
CA ASP A 358 1.49 -1.90 9.81
C ASP A 358 -0.02 -1.87 9.57
N SER A 359 -0.65 -3.07 9.56
CA SER A 359 -2.11 -3.25 9.49
C SER A 359 -2.78 -3.05 10.86
N CYS A 360 -2.40 -1.99 11.56
CA CYS A 360 -2.89 -1.62 12.89
C CYS A 360 -3.79 -0.37 12.87
N GLY A 361 -4.56 -0.20 11.81
CA GLY A 361 -5.57 0.87 11.71
C GLY A 361 -6.78 0.65 12.62
N SER A 362 -7.75 1.56 12.58
CA SER A 362 -8.89 1.55 13.52
C SER A 362 -9.80 0.33 13.40
N THR A 363 -9.75 -0.46 12.32
CA THR A 363 -10.47 -1.74 12.21
C THR A 363 -9.98 -2.79 13.20
N ALA A 364 -8.71 -2.66 13.67
CA ALA A 364 -8.19 -3.52 14.73
C ALA A 364 -8.93 -3.29 16.06
N LEU A 365 -9.36 -2.04 16.35
CA LEU A 365 -10.18 -1.74 17.50
C LEU A 365 -11.52 -2.47 17.44
N ASN A 366 -12.15 -2.51 16.26
CA ASN A 366 -13.43 -3.19 16.05
C ASN A 366 -13.30 -4.71 16.29
N ARG A 367 -12.18 -5.31 15.85
CA ARG A 367 -11.88 -6.74 16.11
C ARG A 367 -11.72 -7.01 17.62
N ASN A 368 -10.97 -6.17 18.31
CA ASN A 368 -10.76 -6.29 19.75
C ASN A 368 -12.07 -6.13 20.51
N PHE A 369 -12.88 -5.11 20.17
CA PHE A 369 -14.20 -4.91 20.75
C PHE A 369 -15.14 -6.08 20.47
N SER A 370 -15.14 -6.62 19.24
CA SER A 370 -15.91 -7.81 18.87
C SER A 370 -15.61 -9.00 19.79
N ASN A 371 -14.35 -9.21 20.16
CA ASN A 371 -13.94 -10.29 21.06
C ASN A 371 -14.51 -10.10 22.48
N ILE A 372 -14.41 -8.88 23.01
CA ILE A 372 -15.01 -8.52 24.30
C ILE A 372 -16.53 -8.73 24.26
N LEU A 373 -17.17 -8.19 23.24
CA LEU A 373 -18.62 -8.27 23.04
C LEU A 373 -19.11 -9.72 22.94
N ARG A 374 -18.44 -10.57 22.15
CA ARG A 374 -18.76 -11.99 22.05
C ARG A 374 -18.66 -12.69 23.41
N THR A 375 -17.67 -12.32 24.22
CA THR A 375 -17.50 -12.87 25.57
C THR A 375 -18.67 -12.46 26.48
N LYS A 376 -19.12 -11.21 26.40
CA LYS A 376 -20.32 -10.73 27.13
C LYS A 376 -21.62 -11.45 26.65
N ILE A 377 -21.82 -11.55 25.33
CA ILE A 377 -22.99 -12.22 24.75
C ILE A 377 -23.05 -13.70 25.14
N ARG A 378 -21.92 -14.42 25.22
CA ARG A 378 -21.92 -15.81 25.71
C ARG A 378 -22.47 -15.96 27.13
N LYS A 379 -22.28 -14.95 28.00
CA LYS A 379 -22.83 -14.93 29.36
C LYS A 379 -24.35 -14.80 29.38
N MET A 380 -24.96 -14.41 28.26
CA MET A 380 -26.45 -14.42 28.16
C MET A 380 -27.03 -15.83 28.11
N LYS A 381 -26.21 -16.87 27.85
CA LYS A 381 -26.64 -18.29 27.81
C LYS A 381 -27.82 -18.54 26.85
N LEU A 382 -27.88 -17.78 25.74
CA LEU A 382 -28.91 -17.94 24.71
C LEU A 382 -28.56 -19.11 23.78
N PRO A 383 -29.56 -19.75 23.13
CA PRO A 383 -29.36 -20.80 22.15
C PRO A 383 -28.49 -20.29 20.97
N ASP A 384 -27.72 -21.18 20.38
CA ASP A 384 -26.95 -20.88 19.17
C ASP A 384 -27.87 -20.38 18.05
N GLY A 385 -27.41 -19.36 17.32
CA GLY A 385 -28.19 -18.71 16.26
C GLY A 385 -29.34 -17.81 16.77
N SER A 386 -29.38 -17.49 18.07
CA SER A 386 -30.38 -16.60 18.63
C SER A 386 -30.43 -15.24 17.92
N LYS A 387 -31.61 -14.86 17.44
CA LYS A 387 -31.82 -13.52 16.81
C LYS A 387 -31.56 -12.39 17.82
N THR A 388 -31.82 -12.63 19.12
CA THR A 388 -31.54 -11.67 20.20
C THR A 388 -30.03 -11.42 20.32
N ALA A 389 -29.20 -12.48 20.36
CA ALA A 389 -27.74 -12.35 20.40
C ALA A 389 -27.21 -11.58 19.19
N GLY A 390 -27.72 -11.89 17.99
CA GLY A 390 -27.36 -11.18 16.77
C GLY A 390 -27.73 -9.69 16.80
N ARG A 391 -28.91 -9.35 17.35
CA ARG A 391 -29.37 -7.97 17.51
C ARG A 391 -28.47 -7.19 18.47
N VAL A 392 -28.18 -7.73 19.64
CA VAL A 392 -27.28 -7.14 20.63
C VAL A 392 -25.91 -6.90 20.02
N TYR A 393 -25.36 -7.92 19.35
CA TYR A 393 -24.05 -7.80 18.69
C TYR A 393 -24.02 -6.64 17.68
N ALA A 394 -24.98 -6.58 16.77
CA ALA A 394 -24.98 -5.57 15.72
C ALA A 394 -25.19 -4.14 16.26
N LYS A 395 -26.07 -3.96 17.27
CA LYS A 395 -26.27 -2.65 17.91
C LYS A 395 -25.00 -2.18 18.62
N CYS A 396 -24.34 -3.04 19.37
CA CYS A 396 -23.11 -2.69 20.08
C CYS A 396 -21.96 -2.38 19.12
N ILE A 397 -21.76 -3.14 18.04
CA ILE A 397 -20.73 -2.85 17.02
C ILE A 397 -21.00 -1.51 16.34
N MET A 398 -22.27 -1.24 16.01
CA MET A 398 -22.65 0.02 15.36
C MET A 398 -22.42 1.23 16.29
N ASP A 399 -22.77 1.12 17.56
CA ASP A 399 -22.55 2.20 18.52
C ASP A 399 -21.06 2.39 18.85
N PHE A 400 -20.30 1.30 18.94
CA PHE A 400 -18.85 1.37 19.07
C PHE A 400 -18.21 2.14 17.91
N GLU A 401 -18.56 1.82 16.66
CA GLU A 401 -18.03 2.46 15.48
C GLU A 401 -18.40 3.95 15.40
N ASN A 402 -19.66 4.28 15.65
CA ASN A 402 -20.18 5.62 15.40
C ASN A 402 -19.98 6.60 16.58
N ARG A 403 -19.81 6.09 17.81
CA ARG A 403 -19.75 6.91 19.03
C ARG A 403 -18.56 6.57 19.91
N ILE A 404 -18.50 5.35 20.47
CA ILE A 404 -17.55 5.02 21.55
C ILE A 404 -16.11 5.20 21.06
N LYS A 405 -15.79 4.69 19.88
CA LYS A 405 -14.44 4.76 19.28
C LYS A 405 -13.95 6.18 19.07
N ALA A 406 -14.84 7.08 18.65
CA ALA A 406 -14.50 8.49 18.43
C ALA A 406 -14.37 9.28 19.72
N ASP A 407 -15.22 8.97 20.71
CA ASP A 407 -15.33 9.74 21.94
C ASP A 407 -14.46 9.22 23.09
N PHE A 408 -13.80 8.08 22.93
CA PHE A 408 -12.96 7.50 23.96
C PHE A 408 -11.77 8.42 24.34
N ARG A 409 -11.57 8.65 25.66
CA ARG A 409 -10.51 9.51 26.21
C ARG A 409 -9.73 8.88 27.36
N ASN A 410 -10.08 7.65 27.77
CA ASN A 410 -9.51 6.98 28.97
C ASN A 410 -9.66 7.83 30.24
N ASN A 411 -10.84 8.33 30.48
CA ASN A 411 -11.18 9.23 31.59
C ASN A 411 -12.07 8.59 32.65
N GLY A 412 -12.19 7.24 32.68
CA GLY A 412 -13.05 6.48 33.61
C GLY A 412 -14.52 6.42 33.21
N GLN A 413 -14.89 6.93 32.01
CA GLN A 413 -16.28 6.92 31.53
C GLN A 413 -16.78 5.51 31.29
N LYS A 414 -18.05 5.24 31.71
CA LYS A 414 -18.79 4.05 31.33
C LYS A 414 -19.65 4.33 30.11
N TRP A 415 -19.82 3.34 29.28
CA TRP A 415 -20.54 3.43 28.01
C TRP A 415 -21.76 2.52 28.04
N ALA A 416 -22.97 3.08 28.00
CA ALA A 416 -24.22 2.36 27.90
C ALA A 416 -24.71 2.36 26.45
N VAL A 417 -25.02 1.18 25.92
CA VAL A 417 -25.51 0.96 24.56
C VAL A 417 -26.94 0.39 24.64
N ASP A 418 -27.92 1.09 24.06
CA ASP A 418 -29.28 0.57 23.91
C ASP A 418 -29.28 -0.65 22.99
N VAL A 419 -29.49 -1.83 23.54
CA VAL A 419 -29.53 -3.08 22.80
C VAL A 419 -30.94 -3.50 22.35
N GLY A 420 -31.97 -2.76 22.78
CA GLY A 420 -33.37 -2.91 22.35
C GLY A 420 -33.97 -4.26 22.70
N ILE A 421 -33.65 -4.76 23.88
CA ILE A 421 -34.24 -5.98 24.45
C ILE A 421 -34.81 -5.67 25.86
N GLU A 422 -35.95 -6.25 26.21
CA GLU A 422 -36.57 -6.07 27.53
C GLU A 422 -36.02 -7.03 28.59
N ALA A 423 -35.41 -8.13 28.13
CA ALA A 423 -34.86 -9.15 29.02
C ALA A 423 -33.53 -8.68 29.64
N GLU A 424 -33.39 -8.90 30.94
CA GLU A 424 -32.17 -8.58 31.68
C GLU A 424 -31.16 -9.74 31.68
N PHE A 425 -29.89 -9.41 31.56
CA PHE A 425 -28.78 -10.35 31.64
C PHE A 425 -27.64 -9.74 32.46
N PRO A 426 -27.75 -9.66 33.80
CA PRO A 426 -26.77 -8.98 34.64
C PRO A 426 -25.36 -9.54 34.48
N GLU A 427 -25.21 -10.87 34.30
CA GLU A 427 -23.89 -11.49 34.06
C GLU A 427 -23.22 -10.99 32.74
N ALA A 428 -24.03 -10.56 31.76
CA ALA A 428 -23.57 -9.96 30.52
C ALA A 428 -23.46 -8.43 30.60
N GLY A 429 -23.86 -7.82 31.71
CA GLY A 429 -23.93 -6.36 31.90
C GLY A 429 -25.06 -5.71 31.13
N ILE A 430 -26.21 -6.41 30.99
CA ILE A 430 -27.42 -5.88 30.37
C ILE A 430 -28.48 -5.68 31.47
N GLU A 431 -28.79 -4.41 31.71
CA GLU A 431 -29.80 -3.96 32.67
C GLU A 431 -30.63 -2.85 32.02
N GLU A 432 -31.94 -2.84 32.26
CA GLU A 432 -32.89 -1.85 31.70
C GLU A 432 -32.77 -1.65 30.17
N GLY A 433 -32.43 -2.72 29.44
CA GLY A 433 -32.28 -2.67 27.98
C GLY A 433 -30.93 -2.10 27.47
N TYR A 434 -30.01 -1.80 28.38
CA TYR A 434 -28.68 -1.24 28.04
C TYR A 434 -27.58 -2.24 28.39
N MET A 435 -26.66 -2.46 27.42
CA MET A 435 -25.39 -3.14 27.68
C MET A 435 -24.32 -2.12 28.07
N THR A 436 -23.71 -2.33 29.23
CA THR A 436 -22.67 -1.41 29.75
C THR A 436 -21.27 -1.93 29.45
N PHE A 437 -20.37 -1.04 29.01
CA PHE A 437 -18.94 -1.25 28.86
C PHE A 437 -18.17 -0.33 29.78
N THR A 438 -17.17 -0.86 30.49
CA THR A 438 -16.31 -0.06 31.36
C THR A 438 -15.21 0.64 30.55
N ASN A 439 -14.59 1.66 31.15
CA ASN A 439 -13.41 2.32 30.56
C ASN A 439 -12.28 1.33 30.26
N GLU A 440 -12.05 0.37 31.16
CA GLU A 440 -11.01 -0.64 31.07
C GLU A 440 -11.28 -1.62 29.92
N GLU A 441 -12.54 -2.01 29.71
CA GLU A 441 -12.93 -2.86 28.56
C GLU A 441 -12.69 -2.13 27.23
N ILE A 442 -12.95 -0.83 27.16
CA ILE A 442 -12.66 -0.05 25.96
C ILE A 442 -11.14 0.19 25.82
N LEU A 443 -10.45 0.46 26.92
CA LEU A 443 -8.98 0.60 26.90
C LEU A 443 -8.29 -0.66 26.36
N GLN A 444 -8.75 -1.85 26.73
CA GLN A 444 -8.25 -3.12 26.19
C GLN A 444 -8.38 -3.22 24.67
N CYS A 445 -9.34 -2.52 24.05
CA CYS A 445 -9.43 -2.46 22.59
C CYS A 445 -8.34 -1.59 22.00
N PHE A 446 -8.04 -0.46 22.63
CA PHE A 446 -7.11 0.57 22.13
C PHE A 446 -5.65 0.23 22.40
N GLU A 447 -5.32 -0.25 23.59
CA GLU A 447 -3.95 -0.35 24.10
C GLU A 447 -3.01 -1.15 23.18
N PRO A 448 -3.34 -2.34 22.66
CA PRO A 448 -2.45 -3.10 21.78
C PRO A 448 -2.18 -2.35 20.46
N VAL A 449 -3.20 -1.69 19.92
CA VAL A 449 -3.12 -0.96 18.65
C VAL A 449 -2.30 0.31 18.82
N VAL A 450 -2.57 1.08 19.87
CA VAL A 450 -1.84 2.31 20.18
C VAL A 450 -0.38 2.02 20.49
N ASN A 451 -0.07 0.99 21.29
CA ASN A 451 1.30 0.60 21.59
C ASN A 451 2.09 0.26 20.32
N ARG A 452 1.46 -0.42 19.36
CA ARG A 452 2.09 -0.72 18.06
C ARG A 452 2.38 0.56 17.26
N ILE A 453 1.45 1.52 17.24
CA ILE A 453 1.66 2.83 16.59
C ILE A 453 2.80 3.60 17.26
N LEU A 454 2.85 3.61 18.59
CA LEU A 454 3.93 4.27 19.34
C LEU A 454 5.31 3.67 19.05
N GLU A 455 5.37 2.36 18.86
CA GLU A 455 6.60 1.66 18.45
C GLU A 455 7.05 2.13 17.05
N LEU A 456 6.13 2.17 16.07
CA LEU A 456 6.42 2.65 14.72
C LEU A 456 6.92 4.11 14.73
N VAL A 457 6.26 4.99 15.48
CA VAL A 457 6.65 6.40 15.61
C VAL A 457 8.05 6.51 16.22
N ARG A 458 8.33 5.76 17.30
CA ARG A 458 9.66 5.74 17.94
C ARG A 458 10.74 5.30 16.97
N ASN A 459 10.52 4.23 16.22
CA ASN A 459 11.47 3.70 15.26
C ASN A 459 11.78 4.70 14.14
N GLN A 460 10.77 5.42 13.64
CA GLN A 460 10.98 6.46 12.64
C GLN A 460 11.76 7.67 13.21
N ILE A 461 11.48 8.10 14.43
CA ILE A 461 12.26 9.18 15.08
C ILE A 461 13.74 8.78 15.20
N ILE A 462 14.04 7.54 15.62
CA ILE A 462 15.41 7.02 15.70
C ILE A 462 16.06 7.02 14.31
N ALA A 463 15.35 6.57 13.26
CA ALA A 463 15.87 6.55 11.90
C ALA A 463 16.19 7.95 11.37
N ILE A 464 15.33 8.94 11.63
CA ILE A 464 15.55 10.35 11.26
C ILE A 464 16.81 10.91 11.97
N GLN A 465 16.95 10.65 13.27
CA GLN A 465 18.10 11.08 14.05
C GLN A 465 19.40 10.42 13.58
N ALA A 466 19.35 9.14 13.18
CA ALA A 466 20.51 8.44 12.61
C ALA A 466 20.99 9.04 11.29
N GLN A 467 20.12 9.74 10.55
CA GLN A 467 20.48 10.49 9.34
C GLN A 467 20.97 11.93 9.66
N ASN A 468 21.16 12.29 10.93
CA ASN A 468 21.53 13.64 11.38
C ASN A 468 20.56 14.74 10.88
N ARG A 469 19.24 14.42 10.79
CA ARG A 469 18.23 15.36 10.34
C ARG A 469 17.51 16.00 11.53
N THR A 470 17.11 17.27 11.36
CA THR A 470 16.37 18.01 12.37
C THR A 470 14.87 17.75 12.20
N LEU A 471 14.29 16.91 13.07
CA LEU A 471 12.84 16.68 13.08
C LEU A 471 12.11 17.91 13.60
N GLN A 472 11.36 18.58 12.73
CA GLN A 472 10.67 19.84 13.04
C GLN A 472 9.20 19.61 13.40
N ASN A 473 8.52 18.69 12.72
CA ASN A 473 7.13 18.38 12.99
C ASN A 473 6.87 16.87 12.91
N ILE A 474 5.91 16.39 13.71
CA ILE A 474 5.29 15.08 13.64
C ILE A 474 3.83 15.33 13.32
N LEU A 475 3.41 15.02 12.11
CA LEU A 475 2.09 15.33 11.60
C LEU A 475 1.19 14.10 11.67
N VAL A 476 0.17 14.13 12.53
CA VAL A 476 -0.79 13.03 12.70
C VAL A 476 -2.01 13.29 11.82
N VAL A 477 -2.26 12.40 10.87
CA VAL A 477 -3.35 12.50 9.89
C VAL A 477 -4.15 11.21 9.81
N GLY A 478 -5.12 11.14 8.90
CA GLY A 478 -6.00 9.99 8.72
C GLY A 478 -7.20 9.97 9.66
N GLY A 479 -8.17 9.11 9.36
CA GLY A 479 -9.43 9.04 10.12
C GLY A 479 -9.24 8.59 11.57
N PHE A 480 -8.32 7.66 11.85
CA PHE A 480 -7.98 7.24 13.20
C PHE A 480 -7.06 8.27 13.90
N GLY A 481 -6.27 9.03 13.14
CA GLY A 481 -5.50 10.17 13.64
C GLY A 481 -6.36 11.27 14.26
N ALA A 482 -7.66 11.33 13.92
CA ALA A 482 -8.62 12.22 14.54
C ALA A 482 -9.00 11.81 15.98
N SER A 483 -8.71 10.57 16.42
CA SER A 483 -8.94 10.14 17.81
C SER A 483 -8.09 10.95 18.78
N GLU A 484 -8.75 11.62 19.72
CA GLU A 484 -8.06 12.42 20.74
C GLU A 484 -7.20 11.55 21.66
N TYR A 485 -7.68 10.36 22.01
CA TYR A 485 -6.90 9.42 22.81
C TYR A 485 -5.59 9.05 22.12
N LEU A 486 -5.66 8.63 20.83
CA LEU A 486 -4.46 8.29 20.06
C LEU A 486 -3.50 9.48 19.95
N PHE A 487 -4.02 10.66 19.60
CA PHE A 487 -3.21 11.87 19.45
C PHE A 487 -2.47 12.22 20.74
N GLN A 488 -3.15 12.18 21.88
CA GLN A 488 -2.53 12.43 23.18
C GLN A 488 -1.49 11.37 23.55
N GLN A 489 -1.74 10.10 23.25
CA GLN A 489 -0.77 9.03 23.49
C GLN A 489 0.50 9.23 22.66
N ILE A 490 0.39 9.58 21.37
CA ILE A 490 1.55 9.91 20.53
C ILE A 490 2.32 11.08 21.15
N LYS A 491 1.62 12.16 21.50
CA LYS A 491 2.25 13.38 22.07
C LYS A 491 2.97 13.10 23.39
N LEU A 492 2.41 12.27 24.25
CA LEU A 492 2.99 11.94 25.56
C LEU A 492 4.19 10.99 25.47
N HIS A 493 4.23 10.10 24.47
CA HIS A 493 5.24 9.04 24.40
C HIS A 493 6.40 9.34 23.43
N VAL A 494 6.33 10.38 22.62
CA VAL A 494 7.52 10.86 21.90
C VAL A 494 8.51 11.52 22.88
N PRO A 495 9.82 11.53 22.57
CA PRO A 495 10.82 12.21 23.43
C PRO A 495 10.41 13.65 23.76
N PRO A 496 10.70 14.15 24.98
CA PRO A 496 10.20 15.45 25.46
C PRO A 496 10.43 16.62 24.50
N GLN A 497 11.58 16.65 23.80
CA GLN A 497 11.93 17.69 22.83
C GLN A 497 11.02 17.70 21.57
N PHE A 498 10.26 16.64 21.31
CA PHE A 498 9.35 16.53 20.18
C PHE A 498 7.87 16.65 20.56
N GLN A 499 7.52 16.66 21.84
CA GLN A 499 6.12 16.72 22.29
C GLN A 499 5.36 17.95 21.78
N SER A 500 6.02 19.11 21.75
CA SER A 500 5.44 20.35 21.20
C SER A 500 5.38 20.36 19.67
N LYS A 501 6.09 19.45 19.01
CA LYS A 501 6.17 19.31 17.55
C LYS A 501 5.12 18.35 16.99
N VAL A 502 4.38 17.64 17.84
CA VAL A 502 3.27 16.78 17.41
C VAL A 502 2.06 17.66 17.10
N VAL A 503 1.67 17.68 15.85
CA VAL A 503 0.58 18.51 15.33
C VAL A 503 -0.43 17.68 14.54
N ARG A 504 -1.66 18.16 14.51
CA ARG A 504 -2.76 17.55 13.73
C ARG A 504 -3.45 18.67 12.95
N PRO A 505 -3.62 18.56 11.63
CA PRO A 505 -4.36 19.55 10.85
C PRO A 505 -5.83 19.59 11.28
N MET A 506 -6.45 20.75 11.25
CA MET A 506 -7.87 20.90 11.59
C MET A 506 -8.76 20.05 10.67
N ASP A 507 -8.38 19.91 9.40
CA ASP A 507 -9.07 19.12 8.38
C ASP A 507 -8.37 17.77 8.11
N SER A 508 -7.94 17.09 9.18
CA SER A 508 -7.17 15.85 9.11
C SER A 508 -7.88 14.74 8.31
N VAL A 509 -9.22 14.74 8.32
CA VAL A 509 -10.05 13.74 7.59
C VAL A 509 -9.97 13.95 6.09
N ALA A 510 -9.93 15.21 5.62
CA ALA A 510 -9.87 15.53 4.18
C ALA A 510 -8.44 15.79 3.68
N ALA A 511 -7.44 15.78 4.55
CA ALA A 511 -6.05 16.10 4.22
C ALA A 511 -5.53 15.23 3.05
N ILE A 512 -5.83 13.92 3.07
CA ILE A 512 -5.38 12.96 2.06
C ILE A 512 -6.07 13.24 0.72
N VAL A 513 -7.39 13.40 0.67
CA VAL A 513 -8.12 13.60 -0.60
C VAL A 513 -7.79 14.95 -1.24
N LYS A 514 -7.64 16.01 -0.45
CA LYS A 514 -7.22 17.33 -0.95
C LYS A 514 -5.76 17.30 -1.39
N GLY A 515 -4.91 16.60 -0.64
CA GLY A 515 -3.51 16.38 -0.99
C GLY A 515 -3.32 15.61 -2.29
N ALA A 516 -4.19 14.64 -2.58
CA ALA A 516 -4.21 13.94 -3.86
C ALA A 516 -4.48 14.89 -5.04
N VAL A 517 -5.37 15.89 -4.86
CA VAL A 517 -5.57 16.96 -5.84
C VAL A 517 -4.34 17.87 -5.93
N THR A 518 -3.76 18.22 -4.79
CA THR A 518 -2.54 19.05 -4.73
C THR A 518 -1.39 18.38 -5.49
N ALA A 519 -1.23 17.05 -5.40
CA ALA A 519 -0.26 16.29 -6.19
C ALA A 519 -0.42 16.47 -7.71
N GLY A 520 -1.65 16.71 -8.15
CA GLY A 520 -1.94 16.97 -9.57
C GLY A 520 -1.73 18.42 -9.99
N ILE A 521 -1.85 19.36 -9.06
CA ILE A 521 -1.63 20.80 -9.32
C ILE A 521 -0.14 21.12 -9.30
N THR A 522 0.58 20.60 -8.30
CA THR A 522 2.00 20.86 -8.10
C THR A 522 2.81 19.67 -8.62
N GLU A 523 3.31 19.79 -9.85
CA GLU A 523 4.15 18.72 -10.45
C GLU A 523 5.47 18.58 -9.68
N ARG A 524 5.88 17.32 -9.39
CA ARG A 524 7.21 16.92 -8.90
C ARG A 524 7.66 17.54 -7.56
N VAL A 525 6.79 17.59 -6.58
CA VAL A 525 7.17 18.03 -5.23
C VAL A 525 8.14 17.04 -4.56
N ILE A 526 7.98 15.75 -4.78
CA ILE A 526 8.89 14.74 -4.27
C ILE A 526 9.99 14.46 -5.29
N THR A 527 11.19 14.87 -4.95
CA THR A 527 12.37 14.73 -5.82
C THR A 527 13.02 13.37 -5.71
N HIS A 528 13.12 12.82 -4.51
CA HIS A 528 13.76 11.54 -4.23
C HIS A 528 12.95 10.66 -3.29
N ARG A 529 13.06 9.34 -3.52
CA ARG A 529 12.46 8.31 -2.68
C ARG A 529 13.51 7.34 -2.18
N ILE A 530 13.20 6.60 -1.12
CA ILE A 530 14.04 5.50 -0.64
C ILE A 530 13.47 4.18 -1.17
N ALA A 531 14.26 3.45 -1.95
CA ALA A 531 13.85 2.16 -2.49
C ALA A 531 13.57 1.15 -1.35
N ARG A 532 12.39 0.57 -1.33
CA ARG A 532 11.92 -0.32 -0.24
C ARG A 532 12.35 -1.76 -0.44
N ARG A 533 12.79 -2.10 -1.64
CA ARG A 533 13.25 -3.44 -2.05
C ARG A 533 14.37 -3.35 -3.07
N HIS A 534 15.09 -4.45 -3.24
CA HIS A 534 16.00 -4.59 -4.37
C HIS A 534 15.21 -4.86 -5.64
N TYR A 535 15.57 -4.21 -6.75
CA TYR A 535 15.08 -4.54 -8.09
C TYR A 535 16.21 -5.10 -8.92
N LEU A 536 16.01 -6.24 -9.58
CA LEU A 536 17.06 -7.00 -10.22
C LEU A 536 16.57 -7.83 -11.42
N MET A 537 17.50 -8.32 -12.20
CA MET A 537 17.28 -9.31 -13.25
C MET A 537 18.23 -10.49 -13.10
N ALA A 538 17.87 -11.62 -13.75
CA ALA A 538 18.76 -12.76 -13.93
C ALA A 538 19.79 -12.47 -15.05
N THR A 539 21.04 -12.82 -14.81
CA THR A 539 22.12 -12.70 -15.80
C THR A 539 22.96 -13.96 -15.88
N LEU A 540 23.78 -14.04 -16.92
CA LEU A 540 24.85 -15.02 -17.08
C LEU A 540 26.18 -14.39 -16.68
N GLN A 541 26.78 -14.83 -15.58
CA GLN A 541 28.11 -14.42 -15.16
C GLN A 541 29.16 -15.48 -15.55
N PRO A 542 30.47 -15.13 -15.72
CA PRO A 542 31.52 -16.13 -15.90
C PRO A 542 31.44 -17.18 -14.79
N PHE A 543 31.48 -18.46 -15.17
CA PHE A 543 31.44 -19.55 -14.19
C PHE A 543 32.75 -19.57 -13.37
N LYS A 544 32.61 -19.71 -12.06
CA LYS A 544 33.77 -19.84 -11.14
C LYS A 544 33.69 -21.20 -10.46
N GLU A 545 34.68 -22.06 -10.76
CA GLU A 545 34.79 -23.40 -10.17
C GLU A 545 34.92 -23.32 -8.64
N GLY A 546 34.25 -24.24 -7.95
CA GLY A 546 34.24 -24.30 -6.48
C GLY A 546 33.44 -23.20 -5.79
N TYR A 547 32.89 -22.20 -6.53
CA TYR A 547 32.07 -21.14 -6.01
C TYR A 547 30.61 -21.26 -6.48
N HIS A 548 30.41 -21.36 -7.81
CA HIS A 548 29.06 -21.49 -8.36
C HIS A 548 28.60 -22.95 -8.34
N PRO A 549 27.29 -23.21 -8.13
CA PRO A 549 26.73 -24.55 -8.24
C PRO A 549 26.91 -25.13 -9.65
N GLU A 550 27.40 -26.36 -9.78
CA GLU A 550 27.56 -27.03 -11.07
C GLU A 550 26.22 -27.14 -11.86
N ALA A 551 25.10 -27.29 -11.17
CA ALA A 551 23.77 -27.30 -11.79
C ALA A 551 23.40 -25.97 -12.51
N TYR A 552 24.15 -24.91 -12.24
CA TYR A 552 23.95 -23.60 -12.87
C TYR A 552 24.97 -23.31 -13.97
N ARG A 553 25.93 -24.23 -14.24
CA ARG A 553 26.88 -24.14 -15.34
C ARG A 553 26.14 -24.29 -16.68
N VAL A 554 26.38 -23.40 -17.61
CA VAL A 554 25.88 -23.47 -18.98
C VAL A 554 26.97 -23.02 -19.95
N PRO A 555 27.15 -23.72 -21.09
CA PRO A 555 28.04 -23.27 -22.13
C PRO A 555 27.47 -22.04 -22.84
N SER A 556 28.32 -21.10 -23.21
CA SER A 556 27.96 -19.92 -24.00
C SER A 556 28.45 -20.08 -25.44
N LEU A 557 27.85 -19.33 -26.36
CA LEU A 557 28.22 -19.39 -27.81
C LEU A 557 29.67 -18.96 -28.07
N ASP A 558 30.30 -18.26 -27.12
CA ASP A 558 31.71 -17.91 -27.17
C ASP A 558 32.65 -19.01 -26.63
N GLY A 559 32.12 -20.20 -26.33
CA GLY A 559 32.87 -21.33 -25.82
C GLY A 559 33.27 -21.24 -24.34
N LYS A 560 32.80 -20.25 -23.61
CA LYS A 560 33.08 -20.07 -22.18
C LYS A 560 31.89 -20.53 -21.33
N ASP A 561 32.20 -21.15 -20.19
CA ASP A 561 31.17 -21.52 -19.22
C ASP A 561 30.67 -20.31 -18.46
N ARG A 562 29.35 -20.25 -18.30
CA ARG A 562 28.63 -19.23 -17.56
C ARG A 562 27.82 -19.84 -16.42
N CYS A 563 27.58 -19.06 -15.38
CA CYS A 563 26.63 -19.37 -14.32
C CYS A 563 25.31 -18.68 -14.63
N LYS A 564 24.24 -19.49 -14.82
CA LYS A 564 22.87 -18.96 -14.99
C LYS A 564 22.27 -18.56 -13.65
N PHE A 565 21.23 -17.71 -13.72
CA PHE A 565 20.46 -17.23 -12.57
C PHE A 565 21.21 -16.32 -11.60
N THR A 566 22.39 -15.83 -11.94
CA THR A 566 23.08 -14.80 -11.15
C THR A 566 22.32 -13.48 -11.24
N ARG A 567 22.25 -12.74 -10.12
CA ARG A 567 21.53 -11.47 -10.07
C ARG A 567 22.35 -10.33 -10.66
N GLN A 568 21.67 -9.41 -11.32
CA GLN A 568 22.14 -8.05 -11.60
C GLN A 568 21.17 -7.07 -10.97
N ILE A 569 21.61 -6.30 -9.98
CA ILE A 569 20.75 -5.36 -9.27
C ILE A 569 20.76 -4.02 -10.01
N PHE A 570 19.57 -3.45 -10.26
CA PHE A 570 19.37 -2.10 -10.79
C PHE A 570 19.35 -1.08 -9.64
N VAL A 571 18.58 -1.38 -8.60
CA VAL A 571 18.37 -0.50 -7.45
C VAL A 571 18.45 -1.34 -6.18
N HIS A 572 19.25 -0.89 -5.23
CA HIS A 572 19.40 -1.53 -3.92
C HIS A 572 18.29 -1.07 -2.96
N LYS A 573 17.81 -1.95 -2.10
CA LYS A 573 16.97 -1.59 -0.95
C LYS A 573 17.70 -0.55 -0.09
N GLY A 574 17.00 0.51 0.32
CA GLY A 574 17.57 1.64 1.06
C GLY A 574 18.30 2.70 0.21
N GLN A 575 18.45 2.47 -1.10
CA GLN A 575 19.06 3.45 -2.00
C GLN A 575 18.12 4.65 -2.19
N LYS A 576 18.67 5.87 -2.08
CA LYS A 576 17.98 7.11 -2.46
C LYS A 576 17.92 7.17 -3.99
N VAL A 577 16.72 7.17 -4.55
CA VAL A 577 16.45 7.16 -5.99
C VAL A 577 15.70 8.43 -6.39
N LYS A 578 16.07 9.03 -7.51
CA LYS A 578 15.40 10.21 -8.01
C LYS A 578 14.04 9.82 -8.63
N ASN A 579 13.01 10.53 -8.25
CA ASN A 579 11.64 10.20 -8.65
C ASN A 579 11.44 10.42 -10.15
N GLY A 580 10.96 9.39 -10.86
CA GLY A 580 10.69 9.45 -12.30
C GLY A 580 11.96 9.48 -13.19
N GLU A 581 13.17 9.36 -12.63
CA GLU A 581 14.40 9.25 -13.42
C GLU A 581 14.73 7.78 -13.70
N PRO A 582 15.03 7.42 -14.97
CA PRO A 582 15.31 6.03 -15.33
C PRO A 582 16.71 5.58 -14.90
N TYR A 583 16.79 4.42 -14.27
CA TYR A 583 18.04 3.71 -14.00
C TYR A 583 18.40 2.83 -15.18
N LYS A 584 19.50 3.15 -15.84
CA LYS A 584 19.98 2.44 -17.01
C LYS A 584 20.94 1.31 -16.62
N VAL A 585 20.73 0.11 -17.16
CA VAL A 585 21.71 -0.98 -17.15
C VAL A 585 21.84 -1.54 -18.56
N SER A 586 23.08 -1.63 -19.03
CA SER A 586 23.40 -2.11 -20.37
C SER A 586 23.69 -3.62 -20.36
N PHE A 587 23.15 -4.31 -21.34
CA PHE A 587 23.29 -5.75 -21.54
C PHE A 587 23.67 -6.08 -22.97
N PHE A 588 24.09 -7.32 -23.18
CA PHE A 588 24.16 -7.89 -24.52
C PHE A 588 23.67 -9.35 -24.49
N ARG A 589 23.18 -9.79 -25.65
CA ARG A 589 22.85 -11.20 -25.93
C ARG A 589 23.74 -11.73 -27.02
N GLN A 590 24.08 -13.00 -26.90
CA GLN A 590 24.65 -13.77 -27.99
C GLN A 590 23.53 -14.44 -28.74
N VAL A 591 23.34 -14.12 -30.00
CA VAL A 591 22.24 -14.57 -30.82
C VAL A 591 22.76 -15.36 -32.02
N ALA A 592 22.31 -16.59 -32.17
CA ALA A 592 22.68 -17.43 -33.32
C ALA A 592 22.04 -16.91 -34.61
N PRO A 593 22.66 -17.13 -35.78
CA PRO A 593 22.03 -16.82 -37.06
C PRO A 593 20.66 -17.50 -37.21
N GLY A 594 19.67 -16.74 -37.67
CA GLY A 594 18.29 -17.27 -37.88
C GLY A 594 17.46 -17.39 -36.58
N ALA A 595 17.96 -16.98 -35.42
CA ALA A 595 17.19 -16.99 -34.18
C ALA A 595 16.07 -15.93 -34.19
N THR A 596 14.99 -16.22 -33.48
CA THR A 596 13.89 -15.27 -33.26
C THR A 596 14.37 -14.09 -32.41
N LEU A 597 14.00 -12.88 -32.80
CA LEU A 597 14.36 -11.63 -32.10
C LEU A 597 13.23 -11.13 -31.17
N MET A 598 12.41 -12.02 -30.65
CA MET A 598 11.44 -11.72 -29.60
C MET A 598 11.94 -12.28 -28.28
N TYR A 599 11.86 -11.47 -27.23
CA TYR A 599 12.42 -11.83 -25.92
C TYR A 599 11.45 -11.49 -24.80
N GLU A 600 11.56 -12.28 -23.73
CA GLU A 600 10.89 -12.05 -22.46
C GLU A 600 11.94 -11.94 -21.36
N ASP A 601 12.03 -10.77 -20.76
CA ASP A 601 12.95 -10.47 -19.67
C ASP A 601 12.18 -10.36 -18.36
N VAL A 602 12.46 -11.26 -17.42
CA VAL A 602 11.81 -11.23 -16.11
C VAL A 602 12.56 -10.30 -15.18
N LEU A 603 11.85 -9.34 -14.63
CA LEU A 603 12.32 -8.47 -13.56
C LEU A 603 11.87 -9.02 -12.22
N TYR A 604 12.77 -9.01 -11.26
CA TYR A 604 12.59 -9.56 -9.92
C TYR A 604 12.73 -8.49 -8.86
N ALA A 605 12.20 -8.77 -7.67
CA ALA A 605 12.48 -7.99 -6.48
C ALA A 605 12.76 -8.87 -5.26
N CYS A 606 13.49 -8.28 -4.29
CA CYS A 606 13.79 -8.92 -3.00
C CYS A 606 13.56 -7.93 -1.88
N ASP A 607 12.86 -8.36 -0.82
CA ASP A 607 12.51 -7.54 0.34
C ASP A 607 13.55 -7.63 1.47
N ASP A 608 14.44 -8.63 1.44
CA ASP A 608 15.48 -8.81 2.45
C ASP A 608 16.53 -7.70 2.38
N ASP A 609 17.20 -7.44 3.50
CA ASP A 609 18.27 -6.43 3.55
C ASP A 609 19.49 -6.84 2.72
N VAL A 610 19.75 -8.15 2.65
CA VAL A 610 20.78 -8.73 1.80
C VAL A 610 20.13 -9.59 0.73
N CYS A 611 20.19 -9.12 -0.52
CA CYS A 611 19.64 -9.86 -1.64
C CYS A 611 20.45 -11.13 -1.91
N PRO A 612 19.82 -12.32 -2.06
CA PRO A 612 20.49 -13.56 -2.44
C PRO A 612 21.18 -13.46 -3.81
N GLU A 613 22.23 -14.23 -4.04
CA GLU A 613 23.05 -14.18 -5.27
C GLU A 613 22.32 -14.76 -6.49
N TYR A 614 21.44 -15.73 -6.29
CA TYR A 614 20.77 -16.44 -7.39
C TYR A 614 19.27 -16.15 -7.39
N THR A 615 18.73 -15.81 -8.55
CA THR A 615 17.29 -15.49 -8.72
C THR A 615 16.36 -16.67 -8.48
N LYS A 616 16.89 -17.89 -8.33
CA LYS A 616 16.13 -19.08 -7.93
C LYS A 616 15.93 -19.20 -6.43
N ASP A 617 16.50 -18.32 -5.63
CA ASP A 617 16.22 -18.26 -4.19
C ASP A 617 14.77 -17.86 -3.97
N PRO A 618 14.01 -18.56 -3.07
CA PRO A 618 12.58 -18.29 -2.87
C PRO A 618 12.27 -16.90 -2.28
N ARG A 619 13.26 -16.19 -1.75
CA ARG A 619 13.13 -14.80 -1.27
C ARG A 619 13.11 -13.78 -2.41
N ILE A 620 13.57 -14.16 -3.61
CA ILE A 620 13.49 -13.34 -4.82
C ILE A 620 12.19 -13.68 -5.54
N LYS A 621 11.36 -12.67 -5.77
CA LYS A 621 10.05 -12.80 -6.40
C LYS A 621 10.05 -12.19 -7.79
N GLU A 622 9.35 -12.84 -8.72
CA GLU A 622 9.07 -12.25 -10.03
C GLU A 622 8.13 -11.06 -9.85
N VAL A 623 8.42 -9.96 -10.53
CA VAL A 623 7.65 -8.71 -10.45
C VAL A 623 6.89 -8.49 -11.74
N VAL A 624 7.60 -8.53 -12.88
CA VAL A 624 7.02 -8.30 -14.18
C VAL A 624 7.89 -8.92 -15.27
N THR A 625 7.25 -9.30 -16.37
CA THR A 625 7.94 -9.72 -17.60
C THR A 625 7.89 -8.60 -18.62
N LEU A 626 9.07 -8.17 -19.07
CA LEU A 626 9.27 -7.21 -20.15
C LEU A 626 9.35 -7.99 -21.47
N THR A 627 8.32 -7.90 -22.29
CA THR A 627 8.34 -8.46 -23.66
C THR A 627 8.91 -7.42 -24.61
N SER A 628 9.90 -7.82 -25.42
CA SER A 628 10.53 -6.96 -26.41
C SER A 628 10.57 -7.64 -27.79
N ASP A 629 10.24 -6.86 -28.82
CA ASP A 629 10.25 -7.29 -30.22
C ASP A 629 11.31 -6.55 -31.02
N LEU A 630 12.41 -7.23 -31.32
CA LEU A 630 13.50 -6.73 -32.14
C LEU A 630 13.44 -7.25 -33.59
N SER A 631 12.33 -7.84 -34.02
CA SER A 631 12.17 -8.44 -35.36
C SER A 631 12.37 -7.45 -36.52
N ARG A 632 12.26 -6.13 -36.24
CA ARG A 632 12.54 -5.05 -37.19
C ARG A 632 14.03 -4.85 -37.45
N LYS A 633 14.92 -5.38 -36.58
CA LYS A 633 16.37 -5.30 -36.72
C LYS A 633 16.90 -6.46 -37.55
N ASN A 634 18.00 -6.21 -38.25
CA ASN A 634 18.66 -7.21 -39.04
C ASN A 634 20.01 -7.62 -38.37
N LEU A 635 20.11 -8.92 -37.99
CA LEU A 635 21.28 -9.42 -37.27
C LEU A 635 22.57 -9.13 -37.99
N GLU A 636 22.62 -9.33 -39.33
CA GLU A 636 23.84 -9.22 -40.12
C GLU A 636 24.26 -7.78 -40.37
N LYS A 637 23.31 -6.84 -40.40
CA LYS A 637 23.57 -5.43 -40.73
C LYS A 637 23.71 -4.57 -39.49
N ASP A 638 22.94 -4.87 -38.44
CA ASP A 638 22.78 -3.96 -37.31
C ASP A 638 23.63 -4.37 -36.11
N PHE A 639 24.21 -5.59 -36.09
CA PHE A 639 24.91 -6.12 -34.92
C PHE A 639 26.28 -6.71 -35.24
N GLU A 640 27.17 -6.70 -34.22
CA GLU A 640 28.51 -7.21 -34.30
C GLU A 640 28.55 -8.73 -34.52
N ARG A 641 29.11 -9.19 -35.64
CA ARG A 641 29.31 -10.61 -35.91
C ARG A 641 30.56 -11.12 -35.20
N MET A 642 30.42 -12.26 -34.55
CA MET A 642 31.50 -12.97 -33.86
C MET A 642 31.63 -14.36 -34.43
N ASP A 643 32.79 -14.70 -34.93
CA ASP A 643 33.15 -16.04 -35.41
C ASP A 643 34.03 -16.73 -34.37
N THR A 644 33.63 -17.91 -33.91
CA THR A 644 34.35 -18.71 -32.92
C THR A 644 34.47 -20.15 -33.39
N PRO A 645 35.33 -20.98 -32.77
CA PRO A 645 35.42 -22.41 -33.11
C PRO A 645 34.10 -23.16 -32.92
N GLN A 646 33.17 -22.62 -32.07
CA GLN A 646 31.86 -23.18 -31.82
C GLN A 646 30.78 -22.73 -32.80
N GLY A 647 31.10 -21.77 -33.70
CA GLY A 647 30.20 -21.24 -34.70
C GLY A 647 30.11 -19.70 -34.70
N THR A 648 29.26 -19.19 -35.58
CA THR A 648 28.99 -17.76 -35.72
C THR A 648 27.84 -17.35 -34.79
N PHE A 649 27.96 -16.21 -34.13
CA PHE A 649 26.87 -15.55 -33.41
C PHE A 649 26.98 -14.03 -33.56
N TYR A 650 25.88 -13.33 -33.19
CA TYR A 650 25.81 -11.87 -33.15
C TYR A 650 25.71 -11.35 -31.74
N ARG A 651 26.35 -10.24 -31.41
CA ARG A 651 26.19 -9.53 -30.14
C ARG A 651 25.10 -8.46 -30.27
N VAL A 652 23.97 -8.68 -29.68
CA VAL A 652 22.84 -7.74 -29.65
C VAL A 652 22.95 -6.94 -28.37
N TYR A 653 23.42 -5.70 -28.47
CA TYR A 653 23.51 -4.78 -27.34
C TYR A 653 22.17 -4.06 -27.13
N PHE A 654 21.77 -3.92 -25.89
CA PHE A 654 20.54 -3.22 -25.49
C PHE A 654 20.66 -2.65 -24.09
N ASP A 655 19.84 -1.65 -23.81
CA ASP A 655 19.73 -1.02 -22.50
C ASP A 655 18.35 -1.32 -21.90
N ILE A 656 18.31 -1.60 -20.61
CA ILE A 656 17.07 -1.63 -19.85
C ILE A 656 17.05 -0.42 -18.95
N TYR A 657 16.00 0.37 -19.08
CA TYR A 657 15.71 1.53 -18.25
C TYR A 657 14.62 1.15 -17.28
N LEU A 658 14.91 1.24 -15.97
CA LEU A 658 13.97 1.01 -14.88
C LEU A 658 13.61 2.37 -14.26
N THR A 659 12.34 2.74 -14.29
CA THR A 659 11.86 4.00 -13.71
C THR A 659 10.98 3.72 -12.51
N LEU A 660 11.28 4.39 -11.39
CA LEU A 660 10.46 4.44 -10.19
C LEU A 660 9.80 5.82 -10.16
N ASP A 661 8.49 5.88 -10.47
CA ASP A 661 7.74 7.12 -10.51
C ASP A 661 6.53 7.04 -9.57
N GLY A 662 6.52 7.91 -8.58
CA GLY A 662 5.48 7.89 -7.55
C GLY A 662 5.40 6.55 -6.85
N SER A 663 4.25 5.91 -6.96
CA SER A 663 3.98 4.58 -6.41
C SER A 663 4.11 3.46 -7.42
N GLU A 664 4.55 3.75 -8.65
CA GLU A 664 4.59 2.79 -9.75
C GLU A 664 6.02 2.57 -10.24
N PHE A 665 6.21 1.42 -10.87
CA PHE A 665 7.45 1.04 -11.50
C PHE A 665 7.21 0.64 -12.95
N SER A 666 8.08 1.09 -13.84
CA SER A 666 8.04 0.73 -15.26
C SER A 666 9.43 0.35 -15.76
N ALA A 667 9.49 -0.45 -16.81
CA ALA A 667 10.72 -0.79 -17.50
C ALA A 667 10.56 -0.66 -19.01
N GLU A 668 11.66 -0.22 -19.67
CA GLU A 668 11.76 -0.12 -21.12
C GLU A 668 13.04 -0.81 -21.58
N LEU A 669 12.96 -1.57 -22.68
CA LEU A 669 14.13 -2.06 -23.39
C LEU A 669 14.38 -1.19 -24.60
N VAL A 670 15.58 -0.65 -24.69
CA VAL A 670 16.04 0.21 -25.79
C VAL A 670 17.21 -0.46 -26.52
N CYS A 671 17.08 -0.62 -27.83
CA CYS A 671 18.12 -1.15 -28.68
C CYS A 671 18.46 -0.14 -29.77
N GLN A 672 19.72 0.30 -29.85
CA GLN A 672 20.19 1.30 -30.81
C GLN A 672 19.37 2.60 -30.80
N GLY A 673 18.95 3.06 -29.61
CA GLY A 673 18.16 4.27 -29.43
C GLY A 673 16.67 4.12 -29.66
N GLU A 674 16.19 2.96 -30.08
CA GLU A 674 14.77 2.68 -30.29
C GLU A 674 14.18 1.83 -29.15
N VAL A 675 12.97 2.18 -28.69
CA VAL A 675 12.25 1.40 -27.69
C VAL A 675 11.63 0.17 -28.35
N MET A 676 12.10 -1.01 -27.95
CA MET A 676 11.69 -2.31 -28.47
C MET A 676 10.66 -3.02 -27.59
N GLY A 677 10.49 -2.59 -26.36
CA GLY A 677 9.53 -3.13 -25.43
C GLY A 677 9.33 -2.21 -24.23
N ARG A 678 8.11 -2.22 -23.70
CA ARG A 678 7.75 -1.49 -22.48
C ARG A 678 6.86 -2.37 -21.60
N CYS A 679 7.07 -2.27 -20.31
CA CYS A 679 6.13 -2.85 -19.34
C CYS A 679 5.94 -1.91 -18.16
N ARG A 680 4.73 -1.95 -17.60
CA ARG A 680 4.45 -1.49 -16.23
C ARG A 680 4.22 -2.72 -15.37
N ALA A 681 4.56 -2.64 -14.10
CA ALA A 681 4.44 -3.79 -13.21
C ALA A 681 3.02 -4.38 -13.26
N ARG A 682 2.93 -5.62 -13.74
CA ARG A 682 1.75 -6.48 -13.66
C ARG A 682 2.12 -7.60 -12.71
N PHE A 683 1.58 -7.58 -11.53
CA PHE A 683 1.78 -8.69 -10.61
C PHE A 683 0.73 -9.76 -10.92
N ARG A 684 1.21 -10.95 -11.28
CA ARG A 684 0.38 -12.14 -11.47
C ARG A 684 0.12 -12.83 -10.14
#